data_ecd122bb01bdb50ced4720dcc67ecb2d
#
_entry.id   ecd122bb01bdb50ced4720dcc67ecb2d
#
_cell.length_a   1.000
_cell.length_b   1.000
_cell.length_c   1.000
_cell.angle_alpha   90.00
_cell.angle_beta   90.00
_cell.angle_gamma   90.00
#
_symmetry.space_group_name_H-M   'P 1'
#
loop_
_entity.id
_entity.type
_entity.pdbx_description
1 polymer ?
#
loop_
_entity_poly.entity_id
_entity_poly.type
_entity_poly.pdbx_seq_one_letter_code
_entity_poly.pdbx_strand_id
1 'polypeptide(L)'
;MTMNLRLIGKRHILILCLLAWVIPVKADCGIYENALVLYSQGMYQRAKVLFEECPQEPLSADYALLCSIKLNSPDVDSRVVASENERPRSILYSQIHREYALLLFEREDYAFALGQFEKVNVKDLSGKEAGEYWYKKGYCLFASESFAEAKDCFLKSVEYATEYTYPGYFAIGMIEYNYRNFPFAQRWFEKSVNDPRFSEVSAFYLVDCHFMAKDYDYVIKYGEAMFPTIPQERKKYLSRMISESFLVKGDAASARKYLTVGGKMSSADYFHAGSVLYAVGDYRGAIQNFDRMGDRADSLSQIAYYQKAYSYIKIKNKVGALESFKQASALRFDANISEDALFNYAKLAFDLNNDETVFKTYIDTYGTSKKGEMIYDYLAMSALLRKDYAKAVEAYDNIDELSVDQKSNYIKANFQRAHQLLDLGSYALSVPYLKAAAYYLDKSDEFGQLCRYSLANTYYVIDDYKDALNVYNDLYNLSALYGRSEGALLSYNIAYCFFKQGDYSNSARWFDTYIGSGDGIARKDALIRRADCDFASKNYKGAAKNYSRAVEEYPALDNLYPYYYMGVACGLAGNKKDRVEALSSALGANSGVPYYCETMNELGRAYADVSDETNAIKVFDLLLSRTSDPEFVAKALIGKGMVKRNMGDLKGSLADYQDLVKRMPSSPYAQDALLSIQSVYTAMKQPEKYLEYLEANHLSVGKTPEDKRALYFSTAEQVFL
;
A
#
# COMPACT_ATOMS: atom_id res chain seq x y z
N MET A 1 32.99 -36.43 -63.70
CA MET A 1 32.22 -37.56 -64.17
C MET A 1 31.32 -37.06 -65.28
N THR A 2 31.79 -37.23 -66.48
CA THR A 2 31.18 -36.86 -67.75
C THR A 2 30.10 -37.89 -68.08
N MET A 3 28.87 -37.48 -68.21
CA MET A 3 27.89 -38.11 -69.14
C MET A 3 26.52 -37.41 -69.06
N ASN A 4 25.97 -37.11 -70.19
CA ASN A 4 24.60 -36.71 -70.54
C ASN A 4 24.24 -35.24 -70.70
N LEU A 5 24.95 -34.61 -71.66
CA LEU A 5 24.54 -33.38 -72.32
C LEU A 5 24.26 -33.58 -73.78
N ARG A 6 23.58 -34.67 -74.16
CA ARG A 6 23.32 -35.00 -75.62
C ARG A 6 21.93 -35.53 -75.91
N LEU A 7 20.93 -35.36 -75.04
CA LEU A 7 19.60 -35.93 -75.28
C LEU A 7 18.41 -34.92 -75.36
N ILE A 8 18.65 -33.62 -75.14
CA ILE A 8 17.55 -32.63 -75.15
C ILE A 8 17.35 -31.99 -76.53
N GLY A 9 18.38 -32.00 -77.38
CA GLY A 9 18.27 -31.43 -78.76
C GLY A 9 17.60 -32.31 -79.83
N LYS A 10 17.31 -33.55 -79.51
CA LYS A 10 16.72 -34.48 -80.49
C LYS A 10 15.22 -34.74 -80.37
N ARG A 11 14.57 -34.33 -79.25
CA ARG A 11 13.12 -34.58 -79.08
C ARG A 11 12.21 -33.64 -79.87
N HIS A 12 12.56 -32.40 -80.04
CA HIS A 12 11.78 -31.46 -80.88
C HIS A 12 11.90 -31.74 -82.39
N ILE A 13 13.07 -32.26 -82.84
CA ILE A 13 13.24 -32.67 -84.23
C ILE A 13 12.57 -34.00 -84.51
N LEU A 14 12.47 -34.90 -83.49
CA LEU A 14 11.82 -36.21 -83.68
C LEU A 14 10.30 -36.10 -83.74
N ILE A 15 9.68 -35.14 -83.12
CA ILE A 15 8.20 -34.90 -83.22
C ILE A 15 7.87 -34.31 -84.59
N LEU A 16 8.69 -33.50 -85.18
CA LEU A 16 8.52 -33.02 -86.54
C LEU A 16 8.80 -34.12 -87.58
N CYS A 17 9.67 -35.10 -87.34
CA CYS A 17 9.93 -36.23 -88.22
C CYS A 17 8.90 -37.40 -88.07
N LEU A 18 8.28 -37.60 -86.95
CA LEU A 18 7.27 -38.66 -86.78
C LEU A 18 5.88 -38.25 -87.32
N LEU A 19 5.60 -36.98 -87.43
CA LEU A 19 4.39 -36.48 -88.13
C LEU A 19 4.50 -36.53 -89.67
N ALA A 20 5.72 -36.58 -90.24
CA ALA A 20 5.95 -36.72 -91.66
C ALA A 20 5.73 -38.17 -92.21
N TRP A 21 5.42 -39.16 -91.37
CA TRP A 21 5.36 -40.58 -91.87
C TRP A 21 3.93 -41.18 -91.85
N VAL A 22 2.89 -40.40 -91.54
CA VAL A 22 1.49 -40.97 -91.41
C VAL A 22 0.44 -40.14 -92.13
N ILE A 23 0.75 -39.23 -93.04
CA ILE A 23 -0.27 -38.51 -93.84
C ILE A 23 0.05 -38.62 -95.34
N PRO A 24 -0.92 -39.05 -96.18
CA PRO A 24 -0.70 -39.11 -97.62
C PRO A 24 -0.53 -37.69 -98.22
N VAL A 25 0.61 -37.50 -98.86
CA VAL A 25 1.00 -36.28 -99.53
C VAL A 25 -0.09 -35.81 -100.48
N LYS A 26 -0.73 -34.65 -100.21
CA LYS A 26 -1.45 -33.79 -101.16
C LYS A 26 -0.58 -32.52 -101.37
N ALA A 27 -0.53 -32.09 -102.62
CA ALA A 27 0.40 -31.14 -103.20
C ALA A 27 0.34 -29.67 -102.74
N ASP A 28 0.33 -29.37 -101.37
CA ASP A 28 0.38 -28.01 -100.80
C ASP A 28 1.35 -27.88 -99.62
N CYS A 29 2.18 -28.82 -99.36
CA CYS A 29 3.08 -28.93 -98.25
C CYS A 29 4.21 -27.85 -98.21
N GLY A 30 4.50 -27.22 -99.31
CA GLY A 30 5.60 -26.26 -99.39
C GLY A 30 5.36 -24.89 -98.76
N ILE A 31 4.09 -24.41 -98.75
CA ILE A 31 3.78 -23.08 -98.19
C ILE A 31 3.75 -23.22 -96.66
N TYR A 32 3.09 -24.28 -96.17
CA TYR A 32 3.00 -24.50 -94.71
C TYR A 32 4.39 -24.79 -94.08
N GLU A 33 5.21 -25.59 -94.68
CA GLU A 33 6.60 -25.82 -94.22
C GLU A 33 7.42 -24.55 -94.21
N ASN A 34 7.27 -23.71 -95.22
CA ASN A 34 7.93 -22.41 -95.29
C ASN A 34 7.43 -21.48 -94.21
N ALA A 35 6.12 -21.49 -93.90
CA ALA A 35 5.56 -20.72 -92.79
C ALA A 35 6.14 -21.17 -91.47
N LEU A 36 6.29 -22.52 -91.23
CA LEU A 36 6.95 -23.03 -90.01
C LEU A 36 8.42 -22.60 -89.90
N VAL A 37 9.18 -22.57 -91.00
CA VAL A 37 10.55 -22.09 -91.00
C VAL A 37 10.58 -20.59 -90.61
N LEU A 38 9.74 -19.76 -91.24
CA LEU A 38 9.63 -18.35 -90.92
C LEU A 38 9.23 -18.12 -89.50
N TYR A 39 8.25 -18.89 -88.95
CA TYR A 39 7.86 -18.85 -87.60
C TYR A 39 9.05 -19.11 -86.64
N SER A 40 9.83 -20.21 -86.95
CA SER A 40 10.98 -20.57 -86.10
C SER A 40 12.11 -19.49 -86.16
N GLN A 41 12.17 -18.71 -87.22
CA GLN A 41 13.09 -17.59 -87.38
C GLN A 41 12.63 -16.29 -86.78
N GLY A 42 11.40 -16.27 -86.14
CA GLY A 42 10.79 -15.07 -85.51
C GLY A 42 10.17 -14.11 -86.54
N MET A 43 10.07 -14.49 -87.83
CA MET A 43 9.48 -13.67 -88.90
C MET A 43 7.96 -13.73 -88.88
N TYR A 44 7.32 -13.43 -87.77
CA TYR A 44 5.91 -13.68 -87.46
C TYR A 44 4.91 -13.02 -88.41
N GLN A 45 5.26 -11.84 -88.94
CA GLN A 45 4.37 -11.13 -89.87
C GLN A 45 4.24 -11.91 -91.20
N ARG A 46 5.35 -12.41 -91.69
CA ARG A 46 5.40 -13.20 -92.95
C ARG A 46 4.85 -14.61 -92.78
N ALA A 47 5.21 -15.22 -91.67
CA ALA A 47 4.68 -16.55 -91.30
C ALA A 47 3.18 -16.51 -91.18
N LYS A 48 2.58 -15.50 -90.54
CA LYS A 48 1.13 -15.33 -90.37
C LYS A 48 0.40 -15.38 -91.74
N VAL A 49 0.86 -14.57 -92.69
CA VAL A 49 0.24 -14.52 -94.05
C VAL A 49 0.22 -15.91 -94.67
N LEU A 50 1.33 -16.62 -94.65
CA LEU A 50 1.44 -17.93 -95.23
C LEU A 50 0.59 -19.00 -94.49
N PHE A 51 0.50 -18.91 -93.19
CA PHE A 51 -0.41 -19.78 -92.43
C PHE A 51 -1.91 -19.47 -92.72
N GLU A 52 -2.30 -18.24 -92.97
CA GLU A 52 -3.66 -17.87 -93.35
C GLU A 52 -4.00 -18.28 -94.79
N GLU A 53 -2.99 -18.47 -95.64
CA GLU A 53 -3.13 -19.02 -96.98
C GLU A 53 -3.28 -20.57 -97.03
N CYS A 54 -3.06 -21.25 -95.88
CA CYS A 54 -3.07 -22.72 -95.80
C CYS A 54 -4.21 -23.21 -94.82
N PRO A 55 -5.47 -22.82 -94.94
CA PRO A 55 -6.54 -23.16 -93.97
C PRO A 55 -6.87 -24.67 -93.90
N GLN A 56 -6.42 -25.48 -94.89
CA GLN A 56 -6.59 -26.91 -94.92
C GLN A 56 -5.62 -27.70 -93.97
N GLU A 57 -4.57 -27.05 -93.52
CA GLU A 57 -3.62 -27.68 -92.58
C GLU A 57 -4.15 -27.54 -91.15
N PRO A 58 -4.24 -28.65 -90.41
CA PRO A 58 -4.92 -28.71 -89.13
C PRO A 58 -4.43 -27.70 -88.06
N LEU A 59 -3.16 -27.34 -88.15
CA LEU A 59 -2.52 -26.41 -87.19
C LEU A 59 -2.26 -25.01 -87.73
N SER A 60 -2.64 -24.74 -88.98
CA SER A 60 -2.36 -23.50 -89.66
C SER A 60 -3.01 -22.31 -88.94
N ALA A 61 -4.29 -22.44 -88.62
CA ALA A 61 -5.02 -21.41 -87.89
C ALA A 61 -4.43 -21.15 -86.46
N ASP A 62 -3.87 -22.13 -85.80
CA ASP A 62 -3.26 -21.98 -84.49
C ASP A 62 -1.89 -21.34 -84.58
N TYR A 63 -1.05 -21.66 -85.55
CA TYR A 63 0.20 -20.95 -85.82
C TYR A 63 -0.07 -19.51 -86.29
N ALA A 64 -1.07 -19.25 -87.07
CA ALA A 64 -1.48 -17.87 -87.45
C ALA A 64 -1.92 -17.07 -86.23
N LEU A 65 -2.61 -17.69 -85.25
CA LEU A 65 -2.95 -17.11 -83.98
C LEU A 65 -1.71 -16.86 -83.11
N LEU A 66 -0.79 -17.82 -83.00
CA LEU A 66 0.49 -17.63 -82.32
C LEU A 66 1.32 -16.46 -82.91
N CYS A 67 1.36 -16.31 -84.25
CA CYS A 67 1.98 -15.18 -84.90
C CYS A 67 1.28 -13.87 -84.49
N SER A 68 -0.09 -13.86 -84.45
CA SER A 68 -0.86 -12.68 -84.06
C SER A 68 -0.56 -12.26 -82.62
N ILE A 69 -0.43 -13.24 -81.71
CA ILE A 69 -0.05 -13.00 -80.28
C ILE A 69 1.36 -12.39 -80.24
N LYS A 70 2.33 -12.98 -80.92
CA LYS A 70 3.70 -12.46 -80.96
C LYS A 70 3.82 -11.05 -81.57
N LEU A 71 2.91 -10.70 -82.48
CA LEU A 71 2.84 -9.39 -83.10
C LEU A 71 2.00 -8.37 -82.31
N ASN A 72 1.41 -8.80 -81.19
CA ASN A 72 0.46 -8.00 -80.40
C ASN A 72 -0.62 -7.35 -81.34
N SER A 73 -1.21 -8.15 -82.25
CA SER A 73 -2.19 -7.69 -83.22
C SER A 73 -3.48 -7.17 -82.50
N PRO A 74 -4.18 -6.15 -83.03
CA PRO A 74 -5.34 -5.56 -82.33
C PRO A 74 -6.51 -6.55 -82.15
N ASP A 75 -6.62 -7.60 -82.93
CA ASP A 75 -7.67 -8.60 -82.94
C ASP A 75 -7.35 -9.84 -82.07
N VAL A 76 -6.17 -9.87 -81.39
CA VAL A 76 -5.70 -11.06 -80.65
C VAL A 76 -6.68 -11.58 -79.64
N ASP A 77 -7.26 -10.68 -78.85
CA ASP A 77 -8.14 -11.06 -77.75
C ASP A 77 -9.38 -11.79 -78.24
N SER A 78 -10.01 -11.30 -79.35
CA SER A 78 -11.16 -11.94 -79.96
C SER A 78 -10.78 -13.24 -80.68
N ARG A 79 -9.59 -13.34 -81.28
CA ARG A 79 -9.11 -14.55 -81.94
C ARG A 79 -8.78 -15.66 -80.94
N VAL A 80 -8.24 -15.34 -79.77
CA VAL A 80 -8.00 -16.34 -78.73
C VAL A 80 -9.32 -16.90 -78.22
N VAL A 81 -10.32 -16.05 -77.96
CA VAL A 81 -11.67 -16.50 -77.55
C VAL A 81 -12.32 -17.38 -78.61
N ALA A 82 -12.18 -17.00 -79.90
CA ALA A 82 -12.72 -17.86 -81.00
C ALA A 82 -11.97 -19.21 -81.08
N SER A 83 -10.65 -19.24 -80.91
CA SER A 83 -9.86 -20.46 -80.88
C SER A 83 -10.24 -21.39 -79.74
N GLU A 84 -10.54 -20.86 -78.56
CA GLU A 84 -11.01 -21.64 -77.38
C GLU A 84 -12.33 -22.37 -77.68
N ASN A 85 -13.22 -21.71 -78.39
CA ASN A 85 -14.55 -22.28 -78.74
C ASN A 85 -14.43 -23.27 -79.93
N GLU A 86 -13.64 -22.96 -80.94
CA GLU A 86 -13.59 -23.73 -82.19
C GLU A 86 -12.61 -24.90 -82.12
N ARG A 87 -11.48 -24.74 -81.39
CA ARG A 87 -10.40 -25.69 -81.36
C ARG A 87 -9.87 -26.01 -79.95
N PRO A 88 -10.74 -26.38 -79.00
CA PRO A 88 -10.34 -26.58 -77.59
C PRO A 88 -9.43 -27.81 -77.38
N ARG A 89 -9.25 -28.65 -78.36
CA ARG A 89 -8.39 -29.87 -78.34
C ARG A 89 -7.13 -29.72 -79.21
N SER A 90 -6.78 -28.53 -79.65
CA SER A 90 -5.55 -28.31 -80.37
C SER A 90 -4.32 -28.75 -79.55
N ILE A 91 -3.37 -29.39 -80.25
CA ILE A 91 -2.09 -29.75 -79.64
C ILE A 91 -1.28 -28.47 -79.25
N LEU A 92 -1.58 -27.32 -79.85
CA LEU A 92 -0.95 -26.03 -79.59
C LEU A 92 -1.73 -25.24 -78.53
N TYR A 93 -2.83 -25.76 -77.97
CA TYR A 93 -3.68 -25.09 -76.97
C TYR A 93 -2.87 -24.51 -75.80
N SER A 94 -2.04 -25.34 -75.16
CA SER A 94 -1.20 -24.96 -74.05
C SER A 94 -0.20 -23.86 -74.48
N GLN A 95 0.40 -23.95 -75.64
CA GLN A 95 1.33 -22.95 -76.18
C GLN A 95 0.64 -21.61 -76.49
N ILE A 96 -0.52 -21.65 -77.12
CA ILE A 96 -1.33 -20.45 -77.36
C ILE A 96 -1.63 -19.69 -76.11
N HIS A 97 -2.17 -20.38 -75.10
CA HIS A 97 -2.52 -19.77 -73.80
C HIS A 97 -1.29 -19.26 -73.07
N ARG A 98 -0.16 -19.97 -73.16
CA ARG A 98 1.08 -19.46 -72.54
C ARG A 98 1.53 -18.19 -73.23
N GLU A 99 1.62 -18.13 -74.56
CA GLU A 99 2.07 -16.92 -75.25
C GLU A 99 1.13 -15.76 -75.07
N TYR A 100 -0.18 -16.05 -75.03
CA TYR A 100 -1.17 -15.01 -74.72
C TYR A 100 -1.12 -14.51 -73.29
N ALA A 101 -0.91 -15.40 -72.32
CA ALA A 101 -0.68 -15.00 -70.93
C ALA A 101 0.55 -14.13 -70.76
N LEU A 102 1.68 -14.42 -71.49
CA LEU A 102 2.86 -13.59 -71.55
C LEU A 102 2.60 -12.22 -72.14
N LEU A 103 1.80 -12.15 -73.23
CA LEU A 103 1.38 -10.85 -73.80
C LEU A 103 0.55 -10.02 -72.87
N LEU A 104 -0.45 -10.63 -72.23
CA LEU A 104 -1.28 -9.96 -71.21
C LEU A 104 -0.47 -9.50 -70.00
N PHE A 105 0.54 -10.28 -69.56
CA PHE A 105 1.47 -9.90 -68.51
C PHE A 105 2.28 -8.63 -68.91
N GLU A 106 2.76 -8.56 -70.18
CA GLU A 106 3.45 -7.36 -70.68
C GLU A 106 2.56 -6.12 -70.80
N ARG A 107 1.24 -6.35 -71.01
CA ARG A 107 0.22 -5.29 -70.98
C ARG A 107 -0.18 -4.92 -69.56
N GLU A 108 0.43 -5.53 -68.50
CA GLU A 108 0.10 -5.36 -67.09
C GLU A 108 -1.33 -5.78 -66.73
N ASP A 109 -2.01 -6.57 -67.59
CA ASP A 109 -3.31 -7.14 -67.32
C ASP A 109 -3.20 -8.47 -66.60
N TYR A 110 -2.79 -8.37 -65.32
CA TYR A 110 -2.42 -9.53 -64.49
C TYR A 110 -3.59 -10.46 -64.22
N ALA A 111 -4.82 -9.93 -64.09
CA ALA A 111 -6.00 -10.75 -63.83
C ALA A 111 -6.35 -11.68 -64.99
N PHE A 112 -6.35 -11.15 -66.23
CA PHE A 112 -6.61 -11.93 -67.43
C PHE A 112 -5.40 -12.84 -67.74
N ALA A 113 -4.18 -12.40 -67.54
CA ALA A 113 -2.97 -13.22 -67.68
C ALA A 113 -3.03 -14.43 -66.79
N LEU A 114 -3.46 -14.31 -65.52
CA LEU A 114 -3.60 -15.41 -64.58
C LEU A 114 -4.58 -16.47 -65.12
N GLY A 115 -5.75 -16.06 -65.58
CA GLY A 115 -6.73 -17.00 -66.17
C GLY A 115 -6.20 -17.74 -67.39
N GLN A 116 -5.27 -17.14 -68.18
CA GLN A 116 -4.62 -17.84 -69.29
C GLN A 116 -3.51 -18.75 -68.80
N PHE A 117 -2.70 -18.35 -67.81
CA PHE A 117 -1.70 -19.26 -67.21
C PHE A 117 -2.35 -20.54 -66.62
N GLU A 118 -3.57 -20.50 -66.13
CA GLU A 118 -4.26 -21.68 -65.63
C GLU A 118 -4.55 -22.75 -66.68
N LYS A 119 -4.68 -22.31 -67.97
CA LYS A 119 -4.93 -23.22 -69.10
C LYS A 119 -3.66 -23.88 -69.66
N VAL A 120 -2.47 -23.50 -69.14
CA VAL A 120 -1.19 -24.03 -69.61
C VAL A 120 -0.84 -25.35 -68.94
N ASN A 121 -0.52 -26.35 -69.74
CA ASN A 121 0.01 -27.62 -69.21
C ASN A 121 1.53 -27.49 -69.01
N VAL A 122 1.94 -27.40 -67.76
CA VAL A 122 3.35 -27.19 -67.37
C VAL A 122 4.27 -28.33 -67.80
N LYS A 123 3.72 -29.53 -68.01
CA LYS A 123 4.52 -30.69 -68.47
C LYS A 123 5.07 -30.53 -69.88
N ASP A 124 4.49 -29.67 -70.69
CA ASP A 124 4.86 -29.43 -72.06
C ASP A 124 5.96 -28.35 -72.17
N LEU A 125 6.29 -27.72 -71.05
CA LEU A 125 7.27 -26.62 -71.02
C LEU A 125 8.70 -27.13 -70.83
N SER A 126 9.64 -26.47 -71.48
CA SER A 126 11.07 -26.63 -71.16
C SER A 126 11.38 -26.08 -69.79
N GLY A 127 12.51 -26.44 -69.20
CA GLY A 127 12.89 -25.96 -67.90
C GLY A 127 12.96 -24.43 -67.83
N LYS A 128 13.41 -23.75 -68.90
CA LYS A 128 13.44 -22.29 -68.97
C LYS A 128 12.02 -21.70 -69.02
N GLU A 129 11.18 -22.28 -69.86
CA GLU A 129 9.77 -21.85 -69.99
C GLU A 129 8.96 -22.09 -68.73
N ALA A 130 9.19 -23.21 -68.04
CA ALA A 130 8.55 -23.53 -66.76
C ALA A 130 8.98 -22.54 -65.66
N GLY A 131 10.23 -22.15 -65.59
CA GLY A 131 10.72 -21.12 -64.66
C GLY A 131 10.06 -19.76 -64.88
N GLU A 132 9.96 -19.34 -66.19
CA GLU A 132 9.25 -18.12 -66.56
C GLU A 132 7.77 -18.18 -66.20
N TYR A 133 7.10 -19.27 -66.58
CA TYR A 133 5.68 -19.53 -66.32
C TYR A 133 5.36 -19.38 -64.82
N TRP A 134 6.07 -20.10 -63.98
CA TRP A 134 5.85 -20.07 -62.55
C TRP A 134 6.12 -18.69 -61.95
N TYR A 135 7.18 -17.98 -62.41
CA TYR A 135 7.47 -16.65 -61.93
C TYR A 135 6.38 -15.65 -62.31
N LYS A 136 6.01 -15.60 -63.61
CA LYS A 136 5.01 -14.63 -64.08
C LYS A 136 3.60 -14.94 -63.52
N LYS A 137 3.21 -16.22 -63.41
CA LYS A 137 1.98 -16.63 -62.73
C LYS A 137 2.01 -16.19 -61.25
N GLY A 138 3.11 -16.43 -60.54
CA GLY A 138 3.29 -15.98 -59.16
C GLY A 138 3.20 -14.46 -59.03
N TYR A 139 3.71 -13.71 -60.02
CA TYR A 139 3.61 -12.25 -60.02
C TYR A 139 2.18 -11.77 -60.22
N CYS A 140 1.38 -12.41 -61.11
CA CYS A 140 -0.03 -12.11 -61.28
C CYS A 140 -0.81 -12.34 -59.95
N LEU A 141 -0.55 -13.44 -59.28
CA LEU A 141 -1.13 -13.74 -57.98
C LEU A 141 -0.71 -12.74 -56.89
N PHE A 142 0.54 -12.31 -56.91
CA PHE A 142 1.07 -11.29 -56.02
C PHE A 142 0.36 -9.95 -56.21
N ALA A 143 0.18 -9.54 -57.51
CA ALA A 143 -0.55 -8.33 -57.86
C ALA A 143 -2.03 -8.37 -57.46
N SER A 144 -2.59 -9.58 -57.38
CA SER A 144 -3.98 -9.83 -56.87
C SER A 144 -4.05 -10.08 -55.40
N GLU A 145 -2.97 -9.80 -54.64
CA GLU A 145 -2.84 -10.01 -53.18
C GLU A 145 -3.02 -11.45 -52.70
N SER A 146 -3.01 -12.43 -53.60
CA SER A 146 -3.05 -13.88 -53.29
C SER A 146 -1.66 -14.39 -52.91
N PHE A 147 -1.10 -13.85 -51.84
CA PHE A 147 0.33 -14.00 -51.48
C PHE A 147 0.76 -15.45 -51.19
N ALA A 148 -0.14 -16.28 -50.62
CA ALA A 148 0.19 -17.69 -50.35
C ALA A 148 0.39 -18.48 -51.62
N GLU A 149 -0.53 -18.34 -52.59
CA GLU A 149 -0.46 -19.02 -53.90
C GLU A 149 0.68 -18.44 -54.75
N ALA A 150 0.90 -17.13 -54.68
CA ALA A 150 2.05 -16.47 -55.30
C ALA A 150 3.37 -17.05 -54.83
N LYS A 151 3.56 -17.26 -53.54
CA LYS A 151 4.74 -17.84 -52.93
C LYS A 151 4.98 -19.27 -53.47
N ASP A 152 3.91 -20.10 -53.54
CA ASP A 152 4.05 -21.48 -54.09
C ASP A 152 4.51 -21.48 -55.55
N CYS A 153 4.02 -20.49 -56.32
CA CYS A 153 4.48 -20.31 -57.69
C CYS A 153 5.94 -19.88 -57.77
N PHE A 154 6.35 -18.92 -56.96
CA PHE A 154 7.76 -18.48 -56.92
C PHE A 154 8.69 -19.59 -56.42
N LEU A 155 8.28 -20.41 -55.43
CA LEU A 155 9.06 -21.56 -54.99
C LEU A 155 9.30 -22.55 -56.14
N LYS A 156 8.26 -22.84 -56.95
CA LYS A 156 8.41 -23.68 -58.14
C LYS A 156 9.33 -23.01 -59.21
N SER A 157 9.20 -21.70 -59.38
CA SER A 157 10.04 -20.97 -60.34
C SER A 157 11.54 -21.09 -60.04
N VAL A 158 11.94 -20.98 -58.77
CA VAL A 158 13.33 -21.00 -58.35
C VAL A 158 13.99 -22.39 -58.41
N GLU A 159 13.21 -23.46 -58.60
CA GLU A 159 13.74 -24.80 -58.87
C GLU A 159 14.41 -24.95 -60.25
N TYR A 160 14.03 -24.05 -61.17
CA TYR A 160 14.59 -24.00 -62.49
C TYR A 160 15.68 -22.92 -62.54
N ALA A 161 16.92 -23.23 -62.78
CA ALA A 161 18.02 -22.28 -62.85
C ALA A 161 17.90 -21.33 -64.09
N THR A 162 17.03 -20.34 -63.97
CA THR A 162 16.69 -19.36 -65.02
C THR A 162 17.03 -17.91 -64.58
N GLU A 163 16.82 -16.95 -65.46
CA GLU A 163 16.91 -15.53 -65.16
C GLU A 163 15.90 -15.08 -64.09
N TYR A 164 14.83 -15.86 -63.81
CA TYR A 164 13.81 -15.60 -62.81
C TYR A 164 14.17 -16.13 -61.43
N THR A 165 15.27 -16.86 -61.25
CA THR A 165 15.67 -17.45 -59.97
C THR A 165 15.86 -16.38 -58.88
N TYR A 166 16.65 -15.37 -59.16
CA TYR A 166 16.92 -14.29 -58.18
C TYR A 166 15.71 -13.37 -57.99
N PRO A 167 14.95 -12.95 -59.05
CA PRO A 167 13.66 -12.29 -58.85
C PRO A 167 12.71 -13.09 -58.00
N GLY A 168 12.65 -14.43 -58.18
CA GLY A 168 11.84 -15.33 -57.34
C GLY A 168 12.28 -15.34 -55.89
N TYR A 169 13.57 -15.42 -55.62
CA TYR A 169 14.08 -15.30 -54.22
C TYR A 169 13.69 -14.00 -53.58
N PHE A 170 13.83 -12.87 -54.30
CA PHE A 170 13.45 -11.58 -53.81
C PHE A 170 11.92 -11.51 -53.52
N ALA A 171 11.09 -11.99 -54.45
CA ALA A 171 9.63 -12.00 -54.27
C ALA A 171 9.19 -12.84 -53.11
N ILE A 172 9.76 -14.04 -52.90
CA ILE A 172 9.47 -14.87 -51.71
C ILE A 172 9.91 -14.14 -50.44
N GLY A 173 11.10 -13.54 -50.43
CA GLY A 173 11.59 -12.74 -49.31
C GLY A 173 10.63 -11.61 -48.94
N MET A 174 10.08 -10.89 -49.93
CA MET A 174 9.11 -9.81 -49.73
C MET A 174 7.77 -10.33 -49.14
N ILE A 175 7.30 -11.49 -49.63
CA ILE A 175 6.08 -12.09 -49.08
C ILE A 175 6.27 -12.47 -47.60
N GLU A 176 7.38 -13.16 -47.29
CA GLU A 176 7.71 -13.53 -45.90
C GLU A 176 7.89 -12.30 -45.00
N TYR A 177 8.51 -11.24 -45.52
CA TYR A 177 8.67 -9.97 -44.81
C TYR A 177 7.31 -9.30 -44.51
N ASN A 178 6.42 -9.28 -45.48
CA ASN A 178 5.06 -8.72 -45.26
C ASN A 178 4.24 -9.50 -44.22
N TYR A 179 4.42 -10.83 -44.19
CA TYR A 179 3.85 -11.68 -43.13
C TYR A 179 4.60 -11.57 -41.80
N ARG A 180 5.60 -10.69 -41.69
CA ARG A 180 6.47 -10.51 -40.50
C ARG A 180 7.25 -11.77 -40.13
N ASN A 181 7.44 -12.68 -41.07
CA ASN A 181 8.20 -13.90 -40.87
C ASN A 181 9.69 -13.64 -41.17
N PHE A 182 10.28 -12.75 -40.40
CA PHE A 182 11.61 -12.22 -40.64
C PHE A 182 12.73 -13.27 -40.79
N PRO A 183 12.77 -14.35 -39.99
CA PRO A 183 13.79 -15.39 -40.14
C PRO A 183 13.71 -16.13 -41.49
N PHE A 184 12.52 -16.26 -42.07
CA PHE A 184 12.36 -16.85 -43.38
C PHE A 184 12.63 -15.83 -44.50
N ALA A 185 12.17 -14.59 -44.33
CA ALA A 185 12.50 -13.51 -45.27
C ALA A 185 14.02 -13.34 -45.43
N GLN A 186 14.77 -13.35 -44.33
CA GLN A 186 16.20 -13.27 -44.26
C GLN A 186 16.89 -14.30 -45.16
N ARG A 187 16.52 -15.59 -45.09
CA ARG A 187 17.08 -16.67 -45.88
C ARG A 187 16.90 -16.45 -47.38
N TRP A 188 15.84 -15.83 -47.80
CA TRP A 188 15.57 -15.55 -49.21
C TRP A 188 16.29 -14.30 -49.68
N PHE A 189 16.36 -13.27 -48.85
CA PHE A 189 17.18 -12.09 -49.18
C PHE A 189 18.68 -12.39 -49.23
N GLU A 190 19.21 -13.29 -48.39
CA GLU A 190 20.59 -13.79 -48.46
C GLU A 190 20.91 -14.47 -49.78
N LYS A 191 19.91 -15.06 -50.44
CA LYS A 191 20.07 -15.62 -51.79
C LYS A 191 19.98 -14.54 -52.87
N SER A 192 19.02 -13.64 -52.78
CA SER A 192 18.78 -12.63 -53.78
C SER A 192 19.84 -11.52 -53.81
N VAL A 193 20.55 -11.27 -52.71
CA VAL A 193 21.61 -10.28 -52.60
C VAL A 193 22.79 -10.54 -53.55
N ASN A 194 22.96 -11.78 -54.04
CA ASN A 194 24.00 -12.17 -54.95
C ASN A 194 23.77 -11.76 -56.42
N ASP A 195 22.58 -11.23 -56.77
CA ASP A 195 22.29 -10.67 -58.07
C ASP A 195 22.43 -9.13 -58.03
N PRO A 196 23.23 -8.52 -58.91
CA PRO A 196 23.43 -7.07 -58.94
C PRO A 196 22.14 -6.24 -58.99
N ARG A 197 21.07 -6.77 -59.62
CA ARG A 197 19.76 -6.10 -59.74
C ARG A 197 19.05 -5.97 -58.39
N PHE A 198 19.28 -6.92 -57.48
CA PHE A 198 18.62 -6.99 -56.18
C PHE A 198 19.57 -6.76 -55.02
N SER A 199 20.87 -6.69 -55.24
CA SER A 199 21.92 -6.63 -54.21
C SER A 199 21.64 -5.51 -53.18
N GLU A 200 21.44 -4.29 -53.63
CA GLU A 200 21.23 -3.14 -52.76
C GLU A 200 19.90 -3.26 -51.95
N VAL A 201 18.80 -3.60 -52.65
CA VAL A 201 17.50 -3.67 -52.03
C VAL A 201 17.39 -4.86 -51.05
N SER A 202 17.98 -6.00 -51.45
CA SER A 202 18.01 -7.19 -50.56
C SER A 202 18.89 -6.95 -49.34
N ALA A 203 20.04 -6.30 -49.49
CA ALA A 203 20.88 -5.93 -48.35
C ALA A 203 20.16 -5.00 -47.35
N PHE A 204 19.34 -4.06 -47.86
CA PHE A 204 18.55 -3.20 -47.03
C PHE A 204 17.51 -4.01 -46.21
N TYR A 205 16.74 -4.90 -46.88
CA TYR A 205 15.77 -5.74 -46.18
C TYR A 205 16.43 -6.77 -45.25
N LEU A 206 17.66 -7.21 -45.54
CA LEU A 206 18.43 -8.03 -44.59
C LEU A 206 18.74 -7.27 -43.32
N VAL A 207 19.22 -6.04 -43.42
CA VAL A 207 19.45 -5.18 -42.25
C VAL A 207 18.18 -4.97 -41.48
N ASP A 208 17.06 -4.75 -42.16
CA ASP A 208 15.75 -4.58 -41.50
C ASP A 208 15.24 -5.87 -40.82
N CYS A 209 15.40 -7.04 -41.48
CA CYS A 209 15.10 -8.34 -40.87
C CYS A 209 15.94 -8.59 -39.60
N HIS A 210 17.23 -8.30 -39.63
CA HIS A 210 18.10 -8.39 -38.46
C HIS A 210 17.67 -7.38 -37.35
N PHE A 211 17.26 -6.18 -37.74
CA PHE A 211 16.74 -5.18 -36.81
C PHE A 211 15.48 -5.70 -36.12
N MET A 212 14.54 -6.25 -36.88
CA MET A 212 13.31 -6.85 -36.31
C MET A 212 13.60 -8.08 -35.45
N ALA A 213 14.65 -8.84 -35.74
CA ALA A 213 15.17 -9.94 -34.95
C ALA A 213 16.00 -9.49 -33.72
N LYS A 214 16.19 -8.16 -33.55
CA LYS A 214 17.03 -7.56 -32.51
C LYS A 214 18.50 -7.92 -32.57
N ASP A 215 18.99 -8.29 -33.73
CA ASP A 215 20.41 -8.49 -33.98
C ASP A 215 21.08 -7.14 -34.34
N TYR A 216 21.26 -6.34 -33.31
CA TYR A 216 21.77 -4.98 -33.42
C TYR A 216 23.23 -4.91 -33.90
N ASP A 217 24.03 -5.94 -33.65
CA ASP A 217 25.41 -5.99 -34.11
C ASP A 217 25.49 -6.08 -35.63
N TYR A 218 24.61 -6.88 -36.24
CA TYR A 218 24.48 -6.95 -37.70
C TYR A 218 24.02 -5.61 -38.28
N VAL A 219 23.00 -5.02 -37.69
CA VAL A 219 22.44 -3.72 -38.13
C VAL A 219 23.50 -2.61 -38.09
N ILE A 220 24.26 -2.52 -37.00
CA ILE A 220 25.34 -1.53 -36.89
C ILE A 220 26.37 -1.78 -37.98
N LYS A 221 26.94 -2.99 -38.08
CA LYS A 221 28.02 -3.32 -39.00
C LYS A 221 27.66 -3.07 -40.46
N TYR A 222 26.52 -3.62 -40.89
CA TYR A 222 26.15 -3.57 -42.32
C TYR A 222 25.34 -2.31 -42.66
N GLY A 223 24.56 -1.79 -41.68
CA GLY A 223 23.84 -0.52 -41.83
C GLY A 223 24.80 0.65 -42.00
N GLU A 224 25.86 0.76 -41.18
CA GLU A 224 26.88 1.80 -41.32
C GLU A 224 27.61 1.69 -42.66
N ALA A 225 27.92 0.47 -43.09
CA ALA A 225 28.61 0.25 -44.34
C ALA A 225 27.78 0.71 -45.56
N MET A 226 26.46 0.50 -45.55
CA MET A 226 25.59 0.91 -46.68
C MET A 226 25.07 2.36 -46.57
N PHE A 227 25.17 2.98 -45.40
CA PHE A 227 24.59 4.31 -45.13
C PHE A 227 25.06 5.41 -46.11
N PRO A 228 26.33 5.45 -46.55
CA PRO A 228 26.80 6.46 -47.52
C PRO A 228 26.13 6.36 -48.88
N THR A 229 25.86 5.14 -49.36
CA THR A 229 25.45 4.84 -50.74
C THR A 229 23.96 4.65 -50.94
N ILE A 230 23.22 4.38 -49.83
CA ILE A 230 21.78 4.09 -49.90
C ILE A 230 20.98 5.27 -50.44
N PRO A 231 19.93 5.04 -51.27
CA PRO A 231 19.05 6.09 -51.76
C PRO A 231 18.43 6.93 -50.63
N GLN A 232 18.23 8.22 -50.86
CA GLN A 232 17.76 9.18 -49.89
C GLN A 232 16.39 8.79 -49.24
N GLU A 233 15.55 8.12 -50.04
CA GLU A 233 14.22 7.66 -49.58
C GLU A 233 14.33 6.64 -48.43
N ARG A 234 15.32 5.76 -48.45
CA ARG A 234 15.57 4.74 -47.44
C ARG A 234 16.49 5.21 -46.34
N LYS A 235 17.24 6.27 -46.59
CA LYS A 235 18.29 6.77 -45.68
C LYS A 235 17.77 7.15 -44.33
N LYS A 236 16.59 7.76 -44.27
CA LYS A 236 15.92 8.13 -43.01
C LYS A 236 15.60 6.90 -42.16
N TYR A 237 15.05 5.86 -42.80
CA TYR A 237 14.68 4.64 -42.09
C TYR A 237 15.90 3.87 -41.58
N LEU A 238 16.92 3.73 -42.46
CA LEU A 238 18.21 3.10 -42.10
C LEU A 238 18.88 3.87 -40.94
N SER A 239 18.89 5.20 -41.02
CA SER A 239 19.44 6.08 -39.98
C SER A 239 18.83 5.78 -38.62
N ARG A 240 17.50 5.62 -38.58
CA ARG A 240 16.77 5.29 -37.35
C ARG A 240 17.16 3.90 -36.84
N MET A 241 17.23 2.88 -37.72
CA MET A 241 17.62 1.53 -37.32
C MET A 241 19.01 1.49 -36.68
N ILE A 242 19.98 2.17 -37.32
CA ILE A 242 21.36 2.24 -36.82
C ILE A 242 21.39 2.98 -35.47
N SER A 243 20.74 4.12 -35.39
CA SER A 243 20.68 4.91 -34.15
C SER A 243 20.04 4.17 -33.00
N GLU A 244 18.92 3.47 -33.24
CA GLU A 244 18.24 2.66 -32.25
C GLU A 244 19.10 1.47 -31.78
N SER A 245 19.80 0.84 -32.76
CA SER A 245 20.72 -0.27 -32.45
C SER A 245 21.86 0.18 -31.53
N PHE A 246 22.47 1.32 -31.81
CA PHE A 246 23.50 1.90 -30.93
C PHE A 246 22.94 2.25 -29.56
N LEU A 247 21.72 2.82 -29.51
CA LEU A 247 21.09 3.18 -28.26
C LEU A 247 20.85 1.96 -27.36
N VAL A 248 20.34 0.86 -27.93
CA VAL A 248 20.13 -0.41 -27.21
C VAL A 248 21.43 -1.03 -26.73
N LYS A 249 22.51 -0.90 -27.51
CA LYS A 249 23.88 -1.34 -27.13
C LYS A 249 24.53 -0.41 -26.09
N GLY A 250 23.88 0.69 -25.70
CA GLY A 250 24.38 1.64 -24.71
C GLY A 250 25.33 2.70 -25.27
N ASP A 251 25.60 2.71 -26.57
CA ASP A 251 26.41 3.75 -27.22
C ASP A 251 25.54 4.89 -27.74
N ALA A 252 25.05 5.69 -26.83
CA ALA A 252 24.23 6.85 -27.14
C ALA A 252 25.00 7.93 -27.95
N ALA A 253 26.33 8.00 -27.82
CA ALA A 253 27.14 8.96 -28.55
C ALA A 253 27.19 8.65 -30.05
N SER A 254 27.31 7.37 -30.41
CA SER A 254 27.21 6.92 -31.80
C SER A 254 25.77 7.00 -32.30
N ALA A 255 24.77 6.64 -31.49
CA ALA A 255 23.36 6.82 -31.84
C ALA A 255 23.05 8.26 -32.25
N ARG A 256 23.58 9.25 -31.54
CA ARG A 256 23.38 10.69 -31.85
C ARG A 256 23.83 11.11 -33.23
N LYS A 257 24.85 10.47 -33.82
CA LYS A 257 25.37 10.77 -35.18
C LYS A 257 24.32 10.52 -36.26
N TYR A 258 23.38 9.62 -35.99
CA TYR A 258 22.34 9.19 -36.94
C TYR A 258 20.96 9.82 -36.64
N LEU A 259 20.87 10.83 -35.75
CA LEU A 259 19.59 11.47 -35.41
C LEU A 259 18.98 12.37 -36.46
N THR A 260 19.78 12.88 -37.37
CA THR A 260 19.29 13.91 -38.27
C THR A 260 19.38 13.47 -39.74
N VAL A 261 18.26 13.06 -40.24
CA VAL A 261 18.12 12.96 -41.70
C VAL A 261 16.81 13.61 -42.09
N GLY A 262 16.92 14.72 -42.80
CA GLY A 262 15.84 15.61 -43.21
C GLY A 262 14.48 15.04 -43.57
N GLY A 263 13.50 15.92 -43.67
CA GLY A 263 12.11 15.58 -43.96
C GLY A 263 11.17 15.80 -42.78
N LYS A 264 9.87 15.56 -42.98
CA LYS A 264 8.84 15.67 -41.93
C LYS A 264 9.03 14.57 -40.89
N MET A 265 9.26 14.94 -39.64
CA MET A 265 9.41 13.99 -38.51
C MET A 265 8.04 13.52 -38.02
N SER A 266 7.94 12.22 -37.77
CA SER A 266 6.78 11.59 -37.10
C SER A 266 6.96 11.64 -35.58
N SER A 267 5.89 11.36 -34.81
CA SER A 267 5.97 11.22 -33.35
C SER A 267 7.00 10.17 -32.91
N ALA A 268 7.14 9.07 -33.66
CA ALA A 268 8.14 8.04 -33.40
C ALA A 268 9.58 8.54 -33.64
N ASP A 269 9.80 9.42 -34.62
CA ASP A 269 11.10 10.02 -34.84
C ASP A 269 11.47 10.99 -33.73
N TYR A 270 10.51 11.80 -33.25
CA TYR A 270 10.70 12.68 -32.09
C TYR A 270 10.96 11.90 -30.81
N PHE A 271 10.22 10.79 -30.59
CA PHE A 271 10.47 9.89 -29.47
C PHE A 271 11.90 9.35 -29.49
N HIS A 272 12.32 8.81 -30.62
CA HIS A 272 13.68 8.25 -30.76
C HIS A 272 14.75 9.32 -30.52
N ALA A 273 14.61 10.50 -31.13
CA ALA A 273 15.54 11.61 -30.94
C ALA A 273 15.59 12.06 -29.47
N GLY A 274 14.42 12.18 -28.83
CA GLY A 274 14.32 12.48 -27.39
C GLY A 274 15.03 11.45 -26.51
N SER A 275 14.83 10.15 -26.79
CA SER A 275 15.44 9.06 -26.03
C SER A 275 16.97 9.02 -26.18
N VAL A 276 17.48 9.25 -27.39
CA VAL A 276 18.94 9.34 -27.63
C VAL A 276 19.53 10.55 -26.89
N LEU A 277 18.89 11.72 -26.99
CA LEU A 277 19.34 12.93 -26.30
C LEU A 277 19.30 12.77 -24.77
N TYR A 278 18.27 12.08 -24.25
CA TYR A 278 18.20 11.70 -22.84
C TYR A 278 19.39 10.85 -22.43
N ALA A 279 19.71 9.82 -23.21
CA ALA A 279 20.80 8.90 -22.94
C ALA A 279 22.20 9.54 -22.99
N VAL A 280 22.41 10.55 -23.86
CA VAL A 280 23.67 11.33 -23.89
C VAL A 280 23.72 12.45 -22.86
N GLY A 281 22.66 12.65 -22.08
CA GLY A 281 22.59 13.69 -21.04
C GLY A 281 22.18 15.08 -21.54
N ASP A 282 21.76 15.21 -22.80
CA ASP A 282 21.19 16.45 -23.32
C ASP A 282 19.69 16.53 -22.96
N TYR A 283 19.43 16.73 -21.67
CA TYR A 283 18.08 16.72 -21.12
C TYR A 283 17.16 17.82 -21.67
N ARG A 284 17.72 18.98 -22.05
CA ARG A 284 16.93 20.06 -22.66
C ARG A 284 16.49 19.70 -24.07
N GLY A 285 17.41 19.16 -24.85
CA GLY A 285 17.12 18.65 -26.18
C GLY A 285 16.12 17.49 -26.17
N ALA A 286 16.24 16.58 -25.18
CA ALA A 286 15.29 15.49 -24.97
C ALA A 286 13.88 16.01 -24.71
N ILE A 287 13.71 16.94 -23.78
CA ILE A 287 12.39 17.57 -23.45
C ILE A 287 11.77 18.20 -24.71
N GLN A 288 12.55 18.99 -25.46
CA GLN A 288 12.03 19.64 -26.68
C GLN A 288 11.53 18.65 -27.73
N ASN A 289 12.18 17.49 -27.85
CA ASN A 289 11.74 16.46 -28.79
C ASN A 289 10.49 15.73 -28.27
N PHE A 290 10.44 15.39 -26.98
CA PHE A 290 9.23 14.80 -26.41
C PHE A 290 8.01 15.73 -26.48
N ASP A 291 8.19 17.05 -26.31
CA ASP A 291 7.12 18.04 -26.48
C ASP A 291 6.55 18.07 -27.90
N ARG A 292 7.35 17.76 -28.91
CA ARG A 292 6.94 17.72 -30.32
C ARG A 292 6.22 16.45 -30.74
N MET A 293 6.19 15.43 -29.89
CA MET A 293 5.45 14.19 -30.18
C MET A 293 3.94 14.40 -30.30
N GLY A 294 3.42 15.44 -29.63
CA GLY A 294 1.99 15.66 -29.46
C GLY A 294 1.36 14.72 -28.42
N ASP A 295 0.17 15.08 -27.98
CA ASP A 295 -0.56 14.32 -26.97
C ASP A 295 -1.19 13.07 -27.59
N ARG A 296 -0.71 11.91 -27.20
CA ARG A 296 -1.20 10.59 -27.63
C ARG A 296 -1.29 9.67 -26.44
N ALA A 297 -2.28 8.78 -26.47
CA ALA A 297 -2.44 7.73 -25.48
C ALA A 297 -1.91 6.40 -26.05
N ASP A 298 -0.58 6.27 -26.10
CA ASP A 298 0.11 5.06 -26.55
C ASP A 298 1.33 4.75 -25.67
N SER A 299 1.93 3.58 -25.88
CA SER A 299 3.09 3.13 -25.10
C SER A 299 4.34 4.00 -25.28
N LEU A 300 4.52 4.59 -26.46
CA LEU A 300 5.65 5.48 -26.72
C LEU A 300 5.50 6.77 -25.92
N SER A 301 4.29 7.33 -25.87
CA SER A 301 3.99 8.53 -25.07
C SER A 301 4.20 8.29 -23.58
N GLN A 302 3.87 7.11 -23.06
CA GLN A 302 4.14 6.77 -21.68
C GLN A 302 5.65 6.81 -21.36
N ILE A 303 6.45 6.18 -22.19
CA ILE A 303 7.92 6.17 -22.03
C ILE A 303 8.49 7.59 -22.21
N ALA A 304 7.97 8.35 -23.17
CA ALA A 304 8.38 9.72 -23.42
C ALA A 304 8.11 10.63 -22.21
N TYR A 305 6.92 10.60 -21.65
CA TYR A 305 6.61 11.34 -20.42
C TYR A 305 7.48 10.92 -19.24
N TYR A 306 7.77 9.64 -19.12
CA TYR A 306 8.63 9.12 -18.06
C TYR A 306 10.07 9.63 -18.22
N GLN A 307 10.67 9.53 -19.40
CA GLN A 307 12.02 10.05 -19.67
C GLN A 307 12.06 11.59 -19.58
N LYS A 308 11.02 12.28 -20.02
CA LYS A 308 10.85 13.73 -19.89
C LYS A 308 10.84 14.15 -18.43
N ALA A 309 10.12 13.41 -17.56
CA ALA A 309 10.08 13.67 -16.13
C ALA A 309 11.49 13.57 -15.50
N TYR A 310 12.22 12.50 -15.80
CA TYR A 310 13.60 12.36 -15.33
C TYR A 310 14.53 13.43 -15.93
N SER A 311 14.31 13.85 -17.18
CA SER A 311 15.03 14.97 -17.79
C SER A 311 14.82 16.26 -17.00
N TYR A 312 13.57 16.54 -16.58
CA TYR A 312 13.26 17.68 -15.73
C TYR A 312 13.90 17.57 -14.34
N ILE A 313 13.97 16.37 -13.74
CA ILE A 313 14.70 16.16 -12.48
C ILE A 313 16.17 16.53 -12.64
N LYS A 314 16.81 16.06 -13.74
CA LYS A 314 18.24 16.33 -14.00
C LYS A 314 18.54 17.82 -14.18
N ILE A 315 17.63 18.60 -14.76
CA ILE A 315 17.77 20.05 -14.87
C ILE A 315 17.16 20.82 -13.68
N LYS A 316 16.81 20.10 -12.59
CA LYS A 316 16.25 20.66 -11.33
C LYS A 316 14.90 21.40 -11.49
N ASN A 317 14.13 21.07 -12.49
CA ASN A 317 12.78 21.59 -12.69
C ASN A 317 11.74 20.59 -12.09
N LYS A 318 11.48 20.70 -10.78
CA LYS A 318 10.54 19.84 -10.07
C LYS A 318 9.10 19.95 -10.59
N VAL A 319 8.66 21.12 -11.04
CA VAL A 319 7.30 21.34 -11.55
C VAL A 319 7.07 20.63 -12.88
N GLY A 320 8.03 20.75 -13.81
CA GLY A 320 7.96 20.02 -15.07
C GLY A 320 8.02 18.50 -14.87
N ALA A 321 8.83 18.04 -13.89
CA ALA A 321 8.90 16.63 -13.53
C ALA A 321 7.58 16.12 -12.95
N LEU A 322 6.94 16.88 -12.05
CA LEU A 322 5.65 16.54 -11.45
C LEU A 322 4.60 16.27 -12.54
N GLU A 323 4.42 17.21 -13.46
CA GLU A 323 3.41 17.10 -14.52
C GLU A 323 3.72 15.93 -15.45
N SER A 324 5.00 15.73 -15.79
CA SER A 324 5.40 14.64 -16.68
C SER A 324 5.23 13.26 -16.03
N PHE A 325 5.55 13.09 -14.74
CA PHE A 325 5.27 11.85 -14.01
C PHE A 325 3.77 11.59 -13.86
N LYS A 326 2.96 12.63 -13.65
CA LYS A 326 1.51 12.53 -13.64
C LYS A 326 0.97 11.95 -14.95
N GLN A 327 1.44 12.49 -16.08
CA GLN A 327 1.06 12.00 -17.42
C GLN A 327 1.52 10.55 -17.63
N ALA A 328 2.76 10.21 -17.29
CA ALA A 328 3.29 8.86 -17.41
C ALA A 328 2.51 7.84 -16.57
N SER A 329 2.09 8.22 -15.36
CA SER A 329 1.34 7.35 -14.45
C SER A 329 -0.12 7.11 -14.88
N ALA A 330 -0.70 8.07 -15.62
CA ALA A 330 -2.06 7.95 -16.15
C ALA A 330 -2.17 6.95 -17.30
N LEU A 331 -1.08 6.76 -18.04
CA LEU A 331 -0.98 5.81 -19.14
C LEU A 331 -0.56 4.44 -18.58
N ARG A 332 -1.37 3.38 -18.84
CA ARG A 332 -1.18 2.05 -18.23
C ARG A 332 -0.70 0.98 -19.22
N PHE A 333 0.19 1.35 -20.13
CA PHE A 333 0.75 0.42 -21.12
C PHE A 333 1.86 -0.45 -20.54
N ASP A 334 2.74 0.13 -19.72
CA ASP A 334 3.76 -0.58 -18.94
C ASP A 334 3.48 -0.38 -17.46
N ALA A 335 3.24 -1.48 -16.75
CA ALA A 335 2.89 -1.47 -15.33
C ALA A 335 4.02 -0.94 -14.45
N ASN A 336 5.28 -1.28 -14.78
CA ASN A 336 6.44 -0.83 -14.01
C ASN A 336 6.65 0.68 -14.14
N ILE A 337 6.49 1.21 -15.38
CA ILE A 337 6.57 2.65 -15.62
C ILE A 337 5.42 3.38 -14.90
N SER A 338 4.20 2.82 -14.96
CA SER A 338 3.03 3.42 -14.30
C SER A 338 3.23 3.52 -12.79
N GLU A 339 3.71 2.43 -12.17
CA GLU A 339 3.98 2.38 -10.74
C GLU A 339 5.08 3.36 -10.34
N ASP A 340 6.23 3.33 -11.04
CA ASP A 340 7.36 4.20 -10.71
C ASP A 340 7.03 5.69 -10.94
N ALA A 341 6.29 5.97 -12.01
CA ALA A 341 5.82 7.32 -12.31
C ALA A 341 4.84 7.83 -11.24
N LEU A 342 3.88 6.98 -10.79
CA LEU A 342 2.94 7.36 -9.73
C LEU A 342 3.66 7.59 -8.40
N PHE A 343 4.64 6.75 -8.07
CA PHE A 343 5.47 6.94 -6.88
C PHE A 343 6.22 8.27 -6.90
N ASN A 344 6.91 8.58 -8.00
CA ASN A 344 7.66 9.83 -8.14
C ASN A 344 6.73 11.05 -8.21
N TYR A 345 5.57 10.93 -8.86
CA TYR A 345 4.52 11.94 -8.85
C TYR A 345 4.05 12.24 -7.43
N ALA A 346 3.70 11.20 -6.65
CA ALA A 346 3.24 11.34 -5.27
C ALA A 346 4.30 12.03 -4.39
N LYS A 347 5.55 11.62 -4.54
CA LYS A 347 6.67 12.22 -3.82
C LYS A 347 6.86 13.70 -4.14
N LEU A 348 6.80 14.07 -5.44
CA LEU A 348 6.93 15.47 -5.85
C LEU A 348 5.70 16.31 -5.48
N ALA A 349 4.49 15.76 -5.56
CA ALA A 349 3.27 16.42 -5.12
C ALA A 349 3.32 16.75 -3.63
N PHE A 350 3.83 15.82 -2.84
CA PHE A 350 4.06 16.04 -1.42
C PHE A 350 5.16 17.11 -1.17
N ASP A 351 6.31 16.97 -1.82
CA ASP A 351 7.45 17.89 -1.66
C ASP A 351 7.12 19.34 -2.05
N LEU A 352 6.31 19.55 -3.10
CA LEU A 352 6.01 20.88 -3.63
C LEU A 352 4.75 21.51 -3.04
N ASN A 353 3.72 20.69 -2.82
CA ASN A 353 2.38 21.18 -2.49
C ASN A 353 1.87 20.65 -1.14
N ASN A 354 2.63 19.80 -0.46
CA ASN A 354 2.21 19.05 0.74
C ASN A 354 0.93 18.22 0.49
N ASP A 355 0.77 17.71 -0.73
CA ASP A 355 -0.39 16.95 -1.16
C ASP A 355 -0.20 15.45 -0.86
N GLU A 356 -0.86 14.98 0.20
CA GLU A 356 -0.87 13.57 0.62
C GLU A 356 -1.85 12.70 -0.17
N THR A 357 -2.77 13.30 -0.95
CA THR A 357 -3.83 12.54 -1.63
C THR A 357 -3.27 11.59 -2.69
N VAL A 358 -2.15 11.98 -3.31
CA VAL A 358 -1.48 11.16 -4.32
C VAL A 358 -0.78 9.94 -3.68
N PHE A 359 -0.28 10.05 -2.45
CA PHE A 359 0.22 8.90 -1.70
C PHE A 359 -0.88 7.88 -1.43
N LYS A 360 -2.06 8.36 -1.02
CA LYS A 360 -3.22 7.48 -0.84
C LYS A 360 -3.58 6.79 -2.16
N THR A 361 -3.61 7.53 -3.26
CA THR A 361 -3.87 6.97 -4.60
C THR A 361 -2.87 5.86 -4.96
N TYR A 362 -1.60 6.04 -4.60
CA TYR A 362 -0.59 5.01 -4.83
C TYR A 362 -0.87 3.75 -4.01
N ILE A 363 -1.12 3.90 -2.71
CA ILE A 363 -1.41 2.77 -1.81
C ILE A 363 -2.68 2.02 -2.25
N ASP A 364 -3.74 2.75 -2.60
CA ASP A 364 -5.00 2.16 -3.08
C ASP A 364 -4.81 1.38 -4.40
N THR A 365 -3.80 1.75 -5.22
CA THR A 365 -3.55 1.15 -6.53
C THR A 365 -2.57 -0.03 -6.47
N TYR A 366 -1.51 0.07 -5.69
CA TYR A 366 -0.37 -0.86 -5.70
C TYR A 366 -0.12 -1.57 -4.37
N GLY A 367 -0.82 -1.17 -3.31
CA GLY A 367 -0.70 -1.78 -1.98
C GLY A 367 0.65 -1.53 -1.31
N THR A 368 1.02 -2.45 -0.39
CA THR A 368 2.23 -2.38 0.43
C THR A 368 3.42 -3.07 -0.25
N SER A 369 3.83 -2.58 -1.42
CA SER A 369 5.13 -2.95 -2.00
C SER A 369 6.27 -2.24 -1.24
N LYS A 370 7.55 -2.56 -1.53
CA LYS A 370 8.70 -1.82 -0.97
C LYS A 370 8.60 -0.30 -1.19
N LYS A 371 8.03 0.13 -2.32
CA LYS A 371 7.76 1.55 -2.59
C LYS A 371 6.59 2.07 -1.74
N GLY A 372 5.60 1.23 -1.47
CA GLY A 372 4.50 1.53 -0.55
C GLY A 372 5.01 1.78 0.87
N GLU A 373 5.94 0.96 1.36
CA GLU A 373 6.60 1.16 2.65
C GLU A 373 7.35 2.51 2.71
N MET A 374 8.03 2.90 1.63
CA MET A 374 8.65 4.23 1.54
C MET A 374 7.63 5.37 1.62
N ILE A 375 6.43 5.18 1.06
CA ILE A 375 5.34 6.17 1.16
C ILE A 375 4.86 6.29 2.61
N TYR A 376 4.68 5.18 3.30
CA TYR A 376 4.32 5.20 4.71
C TYR A 376 5.39 5.89 5.57
N ASP A 377 6.68 5.72 5.25
CA ASP A 377 7.75 6.45 5.92
C ASP A 377 7.65 7.97 5.69
N TYR A 378 7.38 8.41 4.45
CA TYR A 378 7.11 9.83 4.17
C TYR A 378 5.90 10.38 4.94
N LEU A 379 4.80 9.63 4.98
CA LEU A 379 3.60 10.02 5.74
C LEU A 379 3.87 10.10 7.23
N ALA A 380 4.59 9.12 7.79
CA ALA A 380 4.99 9.10 9.19
C ALA A 380 5.88 10.29 9.55
N MET A 381 6.90 10.56 8.74
CA MET A 381 7.79 11.71 8.93
C MET A 381 7.04 13.05 8.87
N SER A 382 6.13 13.17 7.91
CA SER A 382 5.27 14.35 7.80
C SER A 382 4.37 14.55 9.02
N ALA A 383 3.74 13.46 9.47
CA ALA A 383 2.89 13.48 10.66
C ALA A 383 3.68 13.84 11.93
N LEU A 384 4.92 13.33 12.07
CA LEU A 384 5.83 13.71 13.16
C LEU A 384 6.15 15.20 13.18
N LEU A 385 6.47 15.78 12.02
CA LEU A 385 6.76 17.21 11.90
C LEU A 385 5.57 18.07 12.32
N ARG A 386 4.34 17.63 12.06
CA ARG A 386 3.09 18.28 12.45
C ARG A 386 2.62 17.92 13.85
N LYS A 387 3.36 17.08 14.59
CA LYS A 387 3.00 16.53 15.90
C LYS A 387 1.68 15.73 15.89
N ASP A 388 1.28 15.22 14.73
CA ASP A 388 0.16 14.28 14.60
C ASP A 388 0.67 12.85 14.85
N TYR A 389 0.95 12.57 16.13
CA TYR A 389 1.58 11.31 16.51
C TYR A 389 0.70 10.09 16.25
N ALA A 390 -0.63 10.27 16.23
CA ALA A 390 -1.56 9.20 15.91
C ALA A 390 -1.37 8.72 14.47
N LYS A 391 -1.35 9.64 13.51
CA LYS A 391 -1.09 9.30 12.10
C LYS A 391 0.33 8.82 11.85
N ALA A 392 1.30 9.33 12.62
CA ALA A 392 2.67 8.84 12.51
C ALA A 392 2.77 7.35 12.90
N VAL A 393 2.13 6.96 14.00
CA VAL A 393 2.08 5.55 14.43
C VAL A 393 1.35 4.70 13.39
N GLU A 394 0.15 5.12 12.96
CA GLU A 394 -0.63 4.43 11.93
C GLU A 394 0.16 4.20 10.64
N ALA A 395 0.93 5.19 10.22
CA ALA A 395 1.78 5.05 9.04
C ALA A 395 2.91 4.04 9.24
N TYR A 396 3.61 4.08 10.39
CA TYR A 396 4.66 3.10 10.68
C TYR A 396 4.13 1.68 10.87
N ASP A 397 2.91 1.50 11.38
CA ASP A 397 2.28 0.18 11.53
C ASP A 397 2.01 -0.53 10.20
N ASN A 398 2.09 0.19 9.07
CA ASN A 398 1.96 -0.35 7.72
C ASN A 398 3.32 -0.69 7.06
N ILE A 399 4.42 -0.65 7.80
CA ILE A 399 5.76 -1.03 7.34
C ILE A 399 6.14 -2.36 7.99
N ASP A 400 6.38 -3.39 7.18
CA ASP A 400 6.65 -4.75 7.70
C ASP A 400 7.94 -4.82 8.53
N GLU A 401 9.03 -4.23 8.04
CA GLU A 401 10.31 -4.20 8.73
C GLU A 401 10.85 -2.77 8.87
N LEU A 402 10.75 -2.22 10.07
CA LEU A 402 11.29 -0.89 10.37
C LEU A 402 12.82 -0.91 10.41
N SER A 403 13.44 0.02 9.70
CA SER A 403 14.87 0.34 9.82
C SER A 403 15.21 0.90 11.22
N VAL A 404 16.48 1.07 11.52
CA VAL A 404 16.94 1.61 12.83
C VAL A 404 16.37 3.01 13.07
N ASP A 405 16.42 3.88 12.05
CA ASP A 405 15.92 5.26 12.16
C ASP A 405 14.40 5.30 12.29
N GLN A 406 13.69 4.47 11.54
CA GLN A 406 12.24 4.33 11.62
C GLN A 406 11.80 3.80 12.98
N LYS A 407 12.49 2.79 13.54
CA LYS A 407 12.25 2.31 14.91
C LYS A 407 12.40 3.44 15.93
N SER A 408 13.45 4.25 15.83
CA SER A 408 13.64 5.40 16.71
C SER A 408 12.49 6.41 16.63
N ASN A 409 12.03 6.69 15.42
CA ASN A 409 10.90 7.60 15.19
C ASN A 409 9.57 7.00 15.65
N TYR A 410 9.34 5.72 15.39
CA TYR A 410 8.17 4.98 15.84
C TYR A 410 8.05 4.95 17.37
N ILE A 411 9.16 4.69 18.07
CA ILE A 411 9.22 4.73 19.53
C ILE A 411 8.80 6.12 20.05
N LYS A 412 9.40 7.18 19.47
CA LYS A 412 9.07 8.56 19.86
C LYS A 412 7.60 8.90 19.57
N ALA A 413 7.09 8.51 18.41
CA ALA A 413 5.69 8.72 18.03
C ALA A 413 4.73 8.06 19.03
N ASN A 414 4.97 6.79 19.35
CA ASN A 414 4.17 6.05 20.33
C ASN A 414 4.24 6.68 21.73
N PHE A 415 5.42 7.03 22.18
CA PHE A 415 5.58 7.68 23.49
C PHE A 415 4.84 9.01 23.56
N GLN A 416 4.99 9.86 22.55
CA GLN A 416 4.31 11.16 22.50
C GLN A 416 2.78 11.00 22.37
N ARG A 417 2.33 10.04 21.58
CA ARG A 417 0.88 9.74 21.48
C ARG A 417 0.30 9.27 22.81
N ALA A 418 1.02 8.40 23.50
CA ALA A 418 0.62 7.96 24.83
C ALA A 418 0.48 9.15 25.79
N HIS A 419 1.46 10.05 25.82
CA HIS A 419 1.40 11.25 26.69
C HIS A 419 0.24 12.17 26.34
N GLN A 420 -0.05 12.39 25.05
CA GLN A 420 -1.27 13.13 24.66
C GLN A 420 -2.55 12.49 25.24
N LEU A 421 -2.62 11.17 25.26
CA LEU A 421 -3.77 10.46 25.81
C LEU A 421 -3.82 10.50 27.34
N LEU A 422 -2.65 10.46 28.01
CA LEU A 422 -2.55 10.63 29.45
C LEU A 422 -3.00 12.03 29.88
N ASP A 423 -2.56 13.08 29.17
CA ASP A 423 -2.96 14.46 29.44
C ASP A 423 -4.46 14.68 29.26
N LEU A 424 -5.11 13.91 28.37
CA LEU A 424 -6.56 13.91 28.16
C LEU A 424 -7.33 13.00 29.13
N GLY A 425 -6.64 12.36 30.09
CA GLY A 425 -7.26 11.39 31.00
C GLY A 425 -7.69 10.06 30.36
N SER A 426 -7.28 9.82 29.11
CA SER A 426 -7.63 8.60 28.35
C SER A 426 -6.61 7.48 28.63
N TYR A 427 -6.45 7.12 29.89
CA TYR A 427 -5.40 6.23 30.38
C TYR A 427 -5.38 4.86 29.68
N ALA A 428 -6.53 4.19 29.62
CA ALA A 428 -6.59 2.86 28.99
C ALA A 428 -6.17 2.86 27.52
N LEU A 429 -6.46 3.93 26.78
CA LEU A 429 -6.08 4.09 25.38
C LEU A 429 -4.60 4.35 25.20
N SER A 430 -3.87 4.81 26.23
CA SER A 430 -2.42 5.04 26.16
C SER A 430 -1.59 3.77 26.28
N VAL A 431 -2.15 2.70 26.88
CA VAL A 431 -1.42 1.45 27.15
C VAL A 431 -0.78 0.82 25.91
N PRO A 432 -1.48 0.60 24.77
CA PRO A 432 -0.87 -0.01 23.61
C PRO A 432 0.30 0.81 23.06
N TYR A 433 0.22 2.13 23.11
CA TYR A 433 1.29 3.02 22.65
C TYR A 433 2.52 2.97 23.57
N LEU A 434 2.34 2.92 24.90
CA LEU A 434 3.45 2.74 25.84
C LEU A 434 4.12 1.37 25.68
N LYS A 435 3.32 0.31 25.45
CA LYS A 435 3.85 -1.03 25.13
C LYS A 435 4.68 -1.01 23.86
N ALA A 436 4.18 -0.41 22.78
CA ALA A 436 4.86 -0.31 21.50
C ALA A 436 6.17 0.50 21.63
N ALA A 437 6.15 1.62 22.37
CA ALA A 437 7.35 2.40 22.64
C ALA A 437 8.42 1.60 23.41
N ALA A 438 8.02 0.78 24.39
CA ALA A 438 8.94 -0.01 25.19
C ALA A 438 9.46 -1.26 24.48
N TYR A 439 8.76 -1.74 23.44
CA TYR A 439 9.06 -3.04 22.80
C TYR A 439 10.43 -3.10 22.13
N TYR A 440 10.80 -2.04 21.39
CA TYR A 440 12.03 -1.98 20.63
C TYR A 440 13.25 -1.51 21.45
N LEU A 441 13.04 -1.16 22.73
CA LEU A 441 14.08 -0.63 23.59
C LEU A 441 14.60 -1.71 24.54
N ASP A 442 15.92 -1.82 24.68
CA ASP A 442 16.53 -2.72 25.66
C ASP A 442 16.06 -2.37 27.09
N LYS A 443 16.09 -3.36 27.97
CA LYS A 443 15.72 -3.15 29.38
C LYS A 443 16.71 -2.24 30.11
N SER A 444 17.94 -2.13 29.63
CA SER A 444 18.98 -1.24 30.17
C SER A 444 18.90 0.18 29.62
N ASP A 445 18.13 0.40 28.53
CA ASP A 445 17.96 1.74 27.94
C ASP A 445 17.14 2.63 28.87
N GLU A 446 17.69 3.81 29.20
CA GLU A 446 17.05 4.74 30.13
C GLU A 446 15.67 5.23 29.65
N PHE A 447 15.56 5.54 28.35
CA PHE A 447 14.28 5.96 27.78
C PHE A 447 13.26 4.81 27.77
N GLY A 448 13.73 3.59 27.51
CA GLY A 448 12.92 2.37 27.62
C GLY A 448 12.44 2.12 29.04
N GLN A 449 13.26 2.42 30.04
CA GLN A 449 12.86 2.35 31.46
C GLN A 449 11.79 3.39 31.79
N LEU A 450 11.92 4.64 31.29
CA LEU A 450 10.90 5.67 31.44
C LEU A 450 9.57 5.29 30.76
N CYS A 451 9.61 4.71 29.56
CA CYS A 451 8.42 4.20 28.90
C CYS A 451 7.71 3.13 29.75
N ARG A 452 8.48 2.19 30.31
CA ARG A 452 7.95 1.14 31.18
C ARG A 452 7.42 1.70 32.51
N TYR A 453 8.11 2.71 33.09
CA TYR A 453 7.62 3.39 34.27
C TYR A 453 6.26 4.09 34.02
N SER A 454 6.15 4.82 32.91
CA SER A 454 4.88 5.44 32.48
C SER A 454 3.78 4.38 32.25
N LEU A 455 4.13 3.23 31.68
CA LEU A 455 3.22 2.11 31.48
C LEU A 455 2.71 1.55 32.82
N ALA A 456 3.61 1.34 33.79
CA ALA A 456 3.25 0.85 35.10
C ALA A 456 2.35 1.84 35.87
N ASN A 457 2.64 3.15 35.80
CA ASN A 457 1.78 4.19 36.35
C ASN A 457 0.40 4.17 35.69
N THR A 458 0.34 3.98 34.38
CA THR A 458 -0.93 3.93 33.64
C THR A 458 -1.75 2.71 34.07
N TYR A 459 -1.15 1.53 34.19
CA TYR A 459 -1.80 0.35 34.72
C TYR A 459 -2.36 0.59 36.13
N TYR A 460 -1.57 1.23 37.00
CA TYR A 460 -2.02 1.58 38.33
C TYR A 460 -3.26 2.48 38.32
N VAL A 461 -3.29 3.49 37.44
CA VAL A 461 -4.40 4.44 37.34
C VAL A 461 -5.69 3.81 36.81
N ILE A 462 -5.58 2.79 35.95
CA ILE A 462 -6.74 2.02 35.43
C ILE A 462 -7.11 0.82 36.30
N ASP A 463 -6.61 0.78 37.54
CA ASP A 463 -6.83 -0.28 38.53
C ASP A 463 -6.29 -1.67 38.15
N ASP A 464 -5.43 -1.75 37.14
CA ASP A 464 -4.71 -2.99 36.78
C ASP A 464 -3.42 -3.11 37.61
N TYR A 465 -3.62 -3.31 38.91
CA TYR A 465 -2.49 -3.38 39.85
C TYR A 465 -1.57 -4.57 39.64
N LYS A 466 -2.08 -5.63 39.01
CA LYS A 466 -1.29 -6.83 38.73
C LYS A 466 -0.22 -6.55 37.66
N ASP A 467 -0.62 -5.97 36.55
CA ASP A 467 0.31 -5.63 35.46
C ASP A 467 1.21 -4.46 35.86
N ALA A 468 0.68 -3.48 36.61
CA ALA A 468 1.50 -2.43 37.22
C ALA A 468 2.64 -3.01 38.08
N LEU A 469 2.30 -3.94 38.98
CA LEU A 469 3.24 -4.61 39.87
C LEU A 469 4.32 -5.38 39.11
N ASN A 470 3.94 -6.11 38.06
CA ASN A 470 4.89 -6.83 37.23
C ASN A 470 5.96 -5.90 36.64
N VAL A 471 5.50 -4.78 36.06
CA VAL A 471 6.41 -3.83 35.41
C VAL A 471 7.28 -3.08 36.43
N TYR A 472 6.71 -2.66 37.57
CA TYR A 472 7.48 -2.01 38.62
C TYR A 472 8.54 -2.94 39.24
N ASN A 473 8.22 -4.22 39.47
CA ASN A 473 9.16 -5.20 39.98
C ASN A 473 10.32 -5.44 38.98
N ASP A 474 10.01 -5.53 37.68
CA ASP A 474 11.06 -5.63 36.65
C ASP A 474 12.02 -4.43 36.72
N LEU A 475 11.49 -3.21 36.79
CA LEU A 475 12.28 -1.99 36.93
C LEU A 475 13.09 -1.97 38.22
N TYR A 476 12.50 -2.34 39.35
CA TYR A 476 13.17 -2.36 40.64
C TYR A 476 14.34 -3.38 40.64
N ASN A 477 14.13 -4.61 40.14
CA ASN A 477 15.12 -5.67 40.08
C ASN A 477 16.31 -5.30 39.15
N LEU A 478 16.09 -4.45 38.15
CA LEU A 478 17.13 -3.93 37.28
C LEU A 478 17.86 -2.70 37.85
N SER A 479 17.50 -2.23 39.05
CA SER A 479 17.95 -0.95 39.61
C SER A 479 17.74 0.19 38.58
N ALA A 480 16.64 0.13 37.83
CA ALA A 480 16.33 1.04 36.77
C ALA A 480 16.12 2.47 37.30
N LEU A 481 16.41 3.47 36.45
CA LEU A 481 16.23 4.88 36.76
C LEU A 481 17.04 5.31 37.99
N TYR A 482 18.19 4.69 38.24
CA TYR A 482 19.05 5.02 39.39
C TYR A 482 19.43 6.50 39.34
N GLY A 483 19.33 7.18 40.50
CA GLY A 483 19.58 8.61 40.62
C GLY A 483 18.45 9.53 40.13
N ARG A 484 17.33 8.97 39.64
CA ARG A 484 16.14 9.71 39.25
C ARG A 484 15.03 9.59 40.31
N SER A 485 14.13 10.59 40.32
CA SER A 485 12.96 10.59 41.21
C SER A 485 12.04 9.36 40.97
N GLU A 486 11.90 8.93 39.71
CA GLU A 486 11.11 7.77 39.33
C GLU A 486 11.68 6.48 39.91
N GLY A 487 13.01 6.31 39.87
CA GLY A 487 13.68 5.15 40.46
C GLY A 487 13.55 5.13 42.00
N ALA A 488 13.64 6.29 42.62
CA ALA A 488 13.43 6.42 44.07
C ALA A 488 12.01 6.04 44.51
N LEU A 489 11.01 6.20 43.64
CA LEU A 489 9.61 5.88 43.96
C LEU A 489 9.20 4.44 43.64
N LEU A 490 10.08 3.60 43.04
CA LEU A 490 9.68 2.24 42.62
C LEU A 490 9.14 1.40 43.78
N SER A 491 9.86 1.34 44.93
CA SER A 491 9.42 0.58 46.10
C SER A 491 8.12 1.12 46.70
N TYR A 492 7.92 2.43 46.66
CA TYR A 492 6.69 3.09 47.06
C TYR A 492 5.50 2.70 46.15
N ASN A 493 5.70 2.73 44.84
CA ASN A 493 4.66 2.36 43.86
C ASN A 493 4.30 0.85 43.97
N ILE A 494 5.29 -0.01 44.16
CA ILE A 494 5.08 -1.44 44.44
C ILE A 494 4.25 -1.63 45.68
N ALA A 495 4.58 -0.89 46.77
CA ALA A 495 3.81 -0.95 48.02
C ALA A 495 2.35 -0.57 47.80
N TYR A 496 2.08 0.46 47.02
CA TYR A 496 0.73 0.87 46.68
C TYR A 496 -0.06 -0.15 45.86
N CYS A 497 0.61 -0.82 44.89
CA CYS A 497 -0.02 -1.90 44.13
C CYS A 497 -0.53 -3.03 45.07
N PHE A 498 0.30 -3.45 46.02
CA PHE A 498 -0.09 -4.44 47.03
C PHE A 498 -1.20 -3.90 47.96
N PHE A 499 -1.10 -2.63 48.35
CA PHE A 499 -2.10 -1.97 49.17
C PHE A 499 -3.50 -2.02 48.54
N LYS A 500 -3.57 -1.64 47.27
CA LYS A 500 -4.83 -1.63 46.46
C LYS A 500 -5.40 -3.03 46.27
N GLN A 501 -4.55 -4.04 46.21
CA GLN A 501 -4.96 -5.45 46.12
C GLN A 501 -5.36 -6.05 47.46
N GLY A 502 -5.23 -5.30 48.57
CA GLY A 502 -5.54 -5.77 49.92
C GLY A 502 -4.47 -6.66 50.55
N ASP A 503 -3.32 -6.81 49.88
CA ASP A 503 -2.17 -7.55 50.44
C ASP A 503 -1.33 -6.63 51.32
N TYR A 504 -1.87 -6.33 52.49
CA TYR A 504 -1.26 -5.40 53.41
C TYR A 504 0.07 -5.91 53.99
N SER A 505 0.28 -7.20 54.02
CA SER A 505 1.55 -7.78 54.49
C SER A 505 2.69 -7.42 53.55
N ASN A 506 2.57 -7.68 52.26
CA ASN A 506 3.57 -7.31 51.28
C ASN A 506 3.70 -5.81 51.10
N SER A 507 2.55 -5.09 51.12
CA SER A 507 2.51 -3.64 51.09
C SER A 507 3.36 -3.01 52.20
N ALA A 508 3.17 -3.48 53.44
CA ALA A 508 3.91 -2.99 54.62
C ALA A 508 5.45 -3.19 54.44
N ARG A 509 5.87 -4.34 53.93
CA ARG A 509 7.29 -4.62 53.69
C ARG A 509 7.89 -3.66 52.66
N TRP A 510 7.18 -3.37 51.60
CA TRP A 510 7.61 -2.45 50.55
C TRP A 510 7.62 -0.99 50.99
N PHE A 511 6.65 -0.57 51.83
CA PHE A 511 6.71 0.75 52.45
C PHE A 511 7.91 0.84 53.41
N ASP A 512 8.21 -0.20 54.20
CA ASP A 512 9.39 -0.25 55.07
C ASP A 512 10.69 -0.13 54.24
N THR A 513 10.75 -0.77 53.08
CA THR A 513 11.87 -0.65 52.15
C THR A 513 12.04 0.79 51.66
N TYR A 514 10.93 1.48 51.25
CA TYR A 514 10.97 2.87 50.84
C TYR A 514 11.38 3.80 51.99
N ILE A 515 10.79 3.64 53.16
CA ILE A 515 11.09 4.44 54.36
C ILE A 515 12.59 4.25 54.79
N GLY A 516 13.12 3.04 54.64
CA GLY A 516 14.50 2.71 54.94
C GLY A 516 15.54 3.31 53.98
N SER A 517 15.13 3.72 52.79
CA SER A 517 16.02 4.31 51.77
C SER A 517 16.39 5.78 52.04
N GLY A 518 15.79 6.45 53.03
CA GLY A 518 16.12 7.82 53.42
C GLY A 518 14.92 8.80 53.28
N ASP A 519 15.21 10.08 53.17
CA ASP A 519 14.20 11.15 53.09
C ASP A 519 13.73 11.35 51.65
N GLY A 520 12.76 10.55 51.24
CA GLY A 520 12.11 10.67 49.92
C GLY A 520 10.89 11.60 49.95
N ILE A 521 10.52 12.15 48.77
CA ILE A 521 9.39 13.05 48.58
C ILE A 521 8.04 12.51 49.10
N ALA A 522 7.86 11.20 49.10
CA ALA A 522 6.64 10.52 49.53
C ALA A 522 6.77 9.93 50.95
N ARG A 523 7.83 10.24 51.70
CA ARG A 523 8.12 9.61 53.00
C ARG A 523 6.97 9.82 54.02
N LYS A 524 6.42 11.03 54.10
CA LYS A 524 5.25 11.29 54.98
C LYS A 524 4.09 10.35 54.66
N ASP A 525 3.71 10.25 53.39
CA ASP A 525 2.64 9.37 52.98
C ASP A 525 2.98 7.89 53.21
N ALA A 526 4.21 7.48 52.88
CA ALA A 526 4.64 6.10 53.11
C ALA A 526 4.55 5.65 54.58
N LEU A 527 4.89 6.55 55.55
CA LEU A 527 4.75 6.28 56.96
C LEU A 527 3.27 6.10 57.36
N ILE A 528 2.40 6.95 56.84
CA ILE A 528 0.95 6.85 57.07
C ILE A 528 0.43 5.55 56.47
N ARG A 529 0.71 5.26 55.20
CA ARG A 529 0.26 4.02 54.55
C ARG A 529 0.83 2.77 55.19
N ARG A 530 2.06 2.83 55.71
CA ARG A 530 2.62 1.75 56.49
C ARG A 530 1.81 1.45 57.74
N ALA A 531 1.34 2.51 58.42
CA ALA A 531 0.47 2.40 59.57
C ALA A 531 -0.94 1.86 59.15
N ASP A 532 -1.46 2.34 58.00
CA ASP A 532 -2.73 1.83 57.45
C ASP A 532 -2.67 0.32 57.16
N CYS A 533 -1.55 -0.21 56.67
CA CYS A 533 -1.35 -1.63 56.47
C CYS A 533 -1.48 -2.42 57.82
N ASP A 534 -0.89 -1.92 58.89
CA ASP A 534 -0.99 -2.55 60.21
C ASP A 534 -2.44 -2.46 60.74
N PHE A 535 -3.09 -1.31 60.55
CA PHE A 535 -4.48 -1.09 60.96
C PHE A 535 -5.44 -2.07 60.23
N ALA A 536 -5.32 -2.16 58.90
CA ALA A 536 -6.12 -3.06 58.06
C ALA A 536 -5.88 -4.56 58.43
N SER A 537 -4.67 -4.87 58.79
CA SER A 537 -4.25 -6.23 59.28
C SER A 537 -4.66 -6.48 60.75
N LYS A 538 -5.38 -5.54 61.40
CA LYS A 538 -5.77 -5.61 62.84
C LYS A 538 -4.61 -5.61 63.81
N ASN A 539 -3.40 -5.25 63.36
CA ASN A 539 -2.23 -5.05 64.24
C ASN A 539 -2.28 -3.64 64.85
N TYR A 540 -3.27 -3.38 65.73
CA TYR A 540 -3.51 -2.03 66.23
C TYR A 540 -2.35 -1.42 67.02
N LYS A 541 -1.58 -2.26 67.72
CA LYS A 541 -0.34 -1.79 68.41
C LYS A 541 0.71 -1.30 67.43
N GLY A 542 0.91 -2.05 66.33
CA GLY A 542 1.80 -1.67 65.27
C GLY A 542 1.31 -0.38 64.56
N ALA A 543 0.02 -0.32 64.27
CA ALA A 543 -0.59 0.84 63.65
C ALA A 543 -0.38 2.11 64.49
N ALA A 544 -0.71 2.05 65.78
CA ALA A 544 -0.50 3.18 66.71
C ALA A 544 0.94 3.68 66.74
N LYS A 545 1.92 2.73 66.80
CA LYS A 545 3.34 3.05 66.77
C LYS A 545 3.77 3.74 65.45
N ASN A 546 3.28 3.24 64.30
CA ASN A 546 3.66 3.77 63.03
C ASN A 546 2.97 5.11 62.73
N TYR A 547 1.70 5.31 63.15
CA TYR A 547 1.07 6.64 63.12
C TYR A 547 1.81 7.64 64.04
N SER A 548 2.20 7.24 65.26
CA SER A 548 3.01 8.07 66.16
C SER A 548 4.27 8.55 65.46
N ARG A 549 5.00 7.62 64.85
CA ARG A 549 6.17 7.98 64.08
C ARG A 549 5.90 8.94 62.95
N ALA A 550 4.77 8.78 62.23
CA ALA A 550 4.40 9.67 61.15
C ALA A 550 4.13 11.09 61.62
N VAL A 551 3.43 11.26 62.76
CA VAL A 551 3.12 12.60 63.33
C VAL A 551 4.29 13.22 64.06
N GLU A 552 5.21 12.42 64.63
CA GLU A 552 6.47 12.91 65.22
C GLU A 552 7.42 13.42 64.14
N GLU A 553 7.61 12.68 63.07
CA GLU A 553 8.48 13.10 61.96
C GLU A 553 7.86 14.29 61.16
N TYR A 554 6.51 14.33 61.08
CA TYR A 554 5.77 15.35 60.30
C TYR A 554 4.58 15.94 61.10
N PRO A 555 4.83 16.78 62.12
CA PRO A 555 3.83 17.26 63.06
C PRO A 555 2.91 18.34 62.45
N ALA A 556 2.36 18.13 61.28
CA ALA A 556 1.47 19.09 60.62
C ALA A 556 0.00 18.84 60.99
N LEU A 557 -0.70 19.92 61.31
CA LEU A 557 -2.15 19.88 61.66
C LEU A 557 -3.05 20.31 60.51
N ASP A 558 -2.57 20.19 59.29
CA ASP A 558 -3.29 20.48 58.04
C ASP A 558 -4.23 19.34 57.57
N ASN A 559 -4.02 18.15 58.13
CA ASN A 559 -4.87 16.96 57.91
C ASN A 559 -4.74 16.08 59.15
N LEU A 560 -5.86 15.84 59.83
CA LEU A 560 -5.87 15.07 61.06
C LEU A 560 -6.07 13.56 60.87
N TYR A 561 -6.03 13.08 59.62
CA TYR A 561 -6.13 11.63 59.32
C TYR A 561 -5.19 10.77 60.20
N PRO A 562 -3.88 11.02 60.27
CA PRO A 562 -2.98 10.17 61.05
C PRO A 562 -3.24 10.27 62.56
N TYR A 563 -3.62 11.46 63.07
CA TYR A 563 -3.95 11.64 64.47
C TYR A 563 -5.24 10.89 64.88
N TYR A 564 -6.28 10.96 64.04
CA TYR A 564 -7.53 10.24 64.22
C TYR A 564 -7.30 8.73 64.27
N TYR A 565 -6.63 8.16 63.23
CA TYR A 565 -6.39 6.71 63.19
C TYR A 565 -5.38 6.23 64.24
N MET A 566 -4.42 7.08 64.67
CA MET A 566 -3.55 6.80 65.79
C MET A 566 -4.38 6.63 67.08
N GLY A 567 -5.28 7.55 67.35
CA GLY A 567 -6.19 7.49 68.51
C GLY A 567 -7.10 6.26 68.47
N VAL A 568 -7.72 6.00 67.31
CA VAL A 568 -8.58 4.82 67.14
C VAL A 568 -7.76 3.52 67.31
N ALA A 569 -6.55 3.43 66.79
CA ALA A 569 -5.67 2.29 66.93
C ALA A 569 -5.29 2.07 68.41
N CYS A 570 -4.93 3.11 69.14
CA CYS A 570 -4.69 3.06 70.58
C CYS A 570 -5.91 2.52 71.35
N GLY A 571 -7.11 3.00 70.99
CA GLY A 571 -8.32 2.51 71.60
C GLY A 571 -8.61 1.02 71.33
N LEU A 572 -8.45 0.59 70.06
CA LEU A 572 -8.63 -0.83 69.69
C LEU A 572 -7.55 -1.73 70.27
N ALA A 573 -6.35 -1.20 70.55
CA ALA A 573 -5.29 -1.90 71.25
C ALA A 573 -5.51 -1.96 72.76
N GLY A 574 -6.57 -1.35 73.32
CA GLY A 574 -6.91 -1.33 74.72
C GLY A 574 -6.16 -0.26 75.51
N ASN A 575 -5.45 0.65 74.89
CA ASN A 575 -4.60 1.65 75.52
C ASN A 575 -5.28 3.00 75.62
N LYS A 576 -6.17 3.14 76.66
CA LYS A 576 -7.06 4.31 76.81
C LYS A 576 -6.28 5.63 77.03
N LYS A 577 -5.14 5.57 77.78
CA LYS A 577 -4.33 6.78 78.06
C LYS A 577 -3.64 7.29 76.78
N ASP A 578 -3.00 6.40 76.06
CA ASP A 578 -2.32 6.78 74.80
C ASP A 578 -3.32 7.26 73.72
N ARG A 579 -4.58 6.72 73.77
CA ARG A 579 -5.68 7.23 72.91
C ARG A 579 -5.97 8.70 73.20
N VAL A 580 -6.08 9.09 74.47
CA VAL A 580 -6.29 10.47 74.83
C VAL A 580 -5.12 11.37 74.43
N GLU A 581 -3.88 10.95 74.70
CA GLU A 581 -2.66 11.66 74.36
C GLU A 581 -2.58 11.86 72.83
N ALA A 582 -2.75 10.79 72.06
CA ALA A 582 -2.75 10.83 70.60
C ALA A 582 -3.74 11.87 70.01
N LEU A 583 -5.00 11.80 70.46
CA LEU A 583 -6.05 12.67 69.93
C LEU A 583 -5.90 14.12 70.45
N SER A 584 -5.44 14.32 71.67
CA SER A 584 -5.27 15.66 72.26
C SER A 584 -4.16 16.43 71.60
N SER A 585 -3.17 15.80 71.03
CA SER A 585 -2.14 16.47 70.24
C SER A 585 -2.67 17.22 69.00
N ALA A 586 -3.91 16.96 68.60
CA ALA A 586 -4.60 17.59 67.47
C ALA A 586 -5.44 18.82 67.89
N LEU A 587 -5.54 19.16 69.21
CA LEU A 587 -6.40 20.24 69.73
C LEU A 587 -6.12 21.62 69.13
N GLY A 588 -4.89 21.88 68.66
CA GLY A 588 -4.49 23.14 68.02
C GLY A 588 -4.90 23.29 66.54
N ALA A 589 -5.55 22.30 65.96
CA ALA A 589 -5.94 22.30 64.58
C ALA A 589 -7.06 23.28 64.24
N ASN A 590 -7.07 23.77 62.98
CA ASN A 590 -8.18 24.56 62.46
C ASN A 590 -9.39 23.63 62.16
N SER A 591 -10.59 24.10 62.44
CA SER A 591 -11.84 23.34 62.25
C SER A 591 -12.14 23.00 60.77
N GLY A 592 -11.51 23.67 59.81
CA GLY A 592 -11.68 23.40 58.39
C GLY A 592 -10.78 22.31 57.82
N VAL A 593 -9.90 21.72 58.62
CA VAL A 593 -8.98 20.67 58.12
C VAL A 593 -9.68 19.30 58.06
N PRO A 594 -9.28 18.43 57.14
CA PRO A 594 -9.80 17.06 57.07
C PRO A 594 -9.65 16.31 58.39
N TYR A 595 -10.65 15.48 58.73
CA TYR A 595 -10.74 14.67 59.93
C TYR A 595 -10.85 15.46 61.25
N TYR A 596 -11.14 16.77 61.19
CA TYR A 596 -11.29 17.57 62.43
C TYR A 596 -12.46 17.09 63.30
N CYS A 597 -13.64 16.96 62.70
CA CYS A 597 -14.85 16.58 63.44
C CYS A 597 -14.75 15.13 63.97
N GLU A 598 -14.22 14.21 63.18
CA GLU A 598 -13.96 12.84 63.60
C GLU A 598 -13.02 12.78 64.79
N THR A 599 -11.92 13.52 64.71
CA THR A 599 -10.87 13.57 65.74
C THR A 599 -11.42 14.15 67.04
N MET A 600 -12.12 15.29 66.98
CA MET A 600 -12.71 15.92 68.19
C MET A 600 -13.82 15.06 68.82
N ASN A 601 -14.67 14.44 68.01
CA ASN A 601 -15.69 13.53 68.54
C ASN A 601 -15.04 12.30 69.20
N GLU A 602 -14.01 11.73 68.58
CA GLU A 602 -13.28 10.60 69.15
C GLU A 602 -12.51 10.99 70.45
N LEU A 603 -11.93 12.18 70.47
CA LEU A 603 -11.29 12.72 71.69
C LEU A 603 -12.27 12.92 72.82
N GLY A 604 -13.45 13.47 72.56
CA GLY A 604 -14.51 13.58 73.58
C GLY A 604 -14.88 12.24 74.18
N ARG A 605 -15.05 11.21 73.33
CA ARG A 605 -15.26 9.82 73.73
C ARG A 605 -14.08 9.24 74.51
N ALA A 606 -12.87 9.51 74.09
CA ALA A 606 -11.66 9.04 74.73
C ALA A 606 -11.51 9.59 76.16
N TYR A 607 -11.81 10.87 76.40
CA TYR A 607 -11.87 11.46 77.72
C TYR A 607 -12.96 10.83 78.58
N ALA A 608 -14.12 10.58 77.99
CA ALA A 608 -15.18 9.88 78.71
C ALA A 608 -14.80 8.46 79.15
N ASP A 609 -14.08 7.73 78.29
CA ASP A 609 -13.59 6.34 78.58
C ASP A 609 -12.56 6.27 79.74
N VAL A 610 -11.84 7.38 79.98
CA VAL A 610 -10.91 7.49 81.13
C VAL A 610 -11.47 8.21 82.32
N SER A 611 -12.82 8.51 82.33
CA SER A 611 -13.54 9.22 83.37
C SER A 611 -12.99 10.66 83.63
N ASP A 612 -12.58 11.31 82.56
CA ASP A 612 -12.24 12.75 82.53
C ASP A 612 -13.43 13.52 81.91
N GLU A 613 -14.53 13.52 82.61
CA GLU A 613 -15.80 14.08 82.18
C GLU A 613 -15.68 15.59 81.85
N THR A 614 -14.89 16.30 82.60
CA THR A 614 -14.66 17.73 82.39
C THR A 614 -14.07 18.06 81.06
N ASN A 615 -13.04 17.35 80.66
CA ASN A 615 -12.41 17.55 79.36
C ASN A 615 -13.24 16.97 78.22
N ALA A 616 -13.98 15.85 78.47
CA ALA A 616 -14.92 15.32 77.50
C ALA A 616 -15.98 16.37 77.10
N ILE A 617 -16.63 17.03 78.11
CA ILE A 617 -17.63 18.06 77.85
C ILE A 617 -17.03 19.26 77.13
N LYS A 618 -15.83 19.72 77.49
CA LYS A 618 -15.16 20.83 76.84
C LYS A 618 -14.87 20.54 75.31
N VAL A 619 -14.46 19.33 75.00
CA VAL A 619 -14.20 18.92 73.61
C VAL A 619 -15.49 18.81 72.83
N PHE A 620 -16.54 18.23 73.37
CA PHE A 620 -17.87 18.23 72.72
C PHE A 620 -18.39 19.63 72.49
N ASP A 621 -18.25 20.57 73.48
CA ASP A 621 -18.65 21.96 73.36
C ASP A 621 -17.80 22.66 72.27
N LEU A 622 -16.49 22.39 72.23
CA LEU A 622 -15.61 22.91 71.16
C LEU A 622 -16.10 22.42 69.80
N LEU A 623 -16.39 21.14 69.65
CA LEU A 623 -16.90 20.55 68.39
C LEU A 623 -18.23 21.22 67.99
N LEU A 624 -19.16 21.33 68.91
CA LEU A 624 -20.49 22.01 68.69
C LEU A 624 -20.32 23.48 68.25
N SER A 625 -19.28 24.15 68.71
CA SER A 625 -19.01 25.55 68.36
C SER A 625 -18.34 25.72 66.99
N ARG A 626 -17.81 24.65 66.46
CA ARG A 626 -16.95 24.66 65.25
C ARG A 626 -17.54 23.97 64.04
N THR A 627 -18.60 23.15 64.23
CA THR A 627 -19.26 22.45 63.14
C THR A 627 -20.75 22.72 63.06
N SER A 628 -21.27 22.76 61.84
CA SER A 628 -22.72 22.74 61.54
C SER A 628 -23.16 21.44 60.91
N ASP A 629 -22.24 20.48 60.74
CA ASP A 629 -22.55 19.17 60.19
C ASP A 629 -23.54 18.42 61.11
N PRO A 630 -24.75 18.07 60.61
CA PRO A 630 -25.76 17.43 61.38
C PRO A 630 -25.34 16.15 62.11
N GLU A 631 -24.49 15.35 61.46
CA GLU A 631 -23.97 14.10 62.00
C GLU A 631 -23.11 14.35 63.24
N PHE A 632 -22.14 15.27 63.13
CA PHE A 632 -21.23 15.55 64.24
C PHE A 632 -21.86 16.37 65.33
N VAL A 633 -22.82 17.25 65.01
CA VAL A 633 -23.66 17.91 66.02
C VAL A 633 -24.45 16.88 66.84
N ALA A 634 -25.07 15.89 66.16
CA ALA A 634 -25.79 14.83 66.86
C ALA A 634 -24.86 13.96 67.73
N LYS A 635 -23.73 13.51 67.17
CA LYS A 635 -22.77 12.70 67.91
C LYS A 635 -22.21 13.42 69.13
N ALA A 636 -21.90 14.73 68.99
CA ALA A 636 -21.44 15.55 70.12
C ALA A 636 -22.46 15.75 71.21
N LEU A 637 -23.75 16.05 70.86
CA LEU A 637 -24.83 16.18 71.80
C LEU A 637 -25.17 14.86 72.53
N ILE A 638 -25.19 13.73 71.82
CA ILE A 638 -25.37 12.40 72.42
C ILE A 638 -24.20 12.09 73.35
N GLY A 639 -22.95 12.28 72.89
CA GLY A 639 -21.75 12.04 73.70
C GLY A 639 -21.75 12.89 74.99
N LYS A 640 -22.01 14.19 74.84
CA LYS A 640 -22.08 15.14 75.96
C LYS A 640 -23.20 14.80 76.97
N GLY A 641 -24.40 14.48 76.44
CA GLY A 641 -25.51 14.04 77.27
C GLY A 641 -25.23 12.76 78.07
N MET A 642 -24.53 11.81 77.43
CA MET A 642 -24.07 10.55 78.04
C MET A 642 -23.06 10.83 79.17
N VAL A 643 -22.09 11.68 78.97
CA VAL A 643 -21.08 12.06 79.93
C VAL A 643 -21.77 12.72 81.16
N LYS A 644 -22.65 13.70 80.94
CA LYS A 644 -23.40 14.35 82.03
C LYS A 644 -24.28 13.39 82.83
N ARG A 645 -24.90 12.45 82.16
CA ARG A 645 -25.67 11.38 82.82
C ARG A 645 -24.78 10.56 83.74
N ASN A 646 -23.62 10.16 83.28
CA ASN A 646 -22.65 9.35 84.04
C ASN A 646 -22.15 10.13 85.28
N MET A 647 -22.00 11.48 85.17
CA MET A 647 -21.71 12.37 86.31
C MET A 647 -22.86 12.56 87.29
N GLY A 648 -24.07 12.07 86.99
CA GLY A 648 -25.25 12.32 87.77
C GLY A 648 -25.96 13.65 87.44
N ASP A 649 -25.50 14.44 86.50
CA ASP A 649 -26.15 15.65 85.97
C ASP A 649 -27.30 15.29 85.05
N LEU A 650 -28.31 14.71 85.56
CA LEU A 650 -29.48 14.25 84.80
C LEU A 650 -30.21 15.42 84.10
N LYS A 651 -30.24 16.61 84.68
CA LYS A 651 -30.88 17.81 84.08
C LYS A 651 -30.07 18.29 82.86
N GLY A 652 -28.79 18.41 83.04
CA GLY A 652 -27.86 18.82 81.94
C GLY A 652 -27.84 17.77 80.76
N SER A 653 -27.89 16.46 81.13
CA SER A 653 -28.04 15.37 80.14
C SER A 653 -29.33 15.48 79.35
N LEU A 654 -30.43 15.69 80.03
CA LEU A 654 -31.73 15.88 79.40
C LEU A 654 -31.75 17.07 78.43
N ALA A 655 -31.14 18.21 78.83
CA ALA A 655 -31.10 19.40 78.02
C ALA A 655 -30.32 19.17 76.68
N ASP A 656 -29.20 18.42 76.72
CA ASP A 656 -28.42 18.10 75.47
C ASP A 656 -29.21 17.19 74.54
N TYR A 657 -29.88 16.17 75.04
CA TYR A 657 -30.74 15.29 74.22
C TYR A 657 -31.96 16.01 73.67
N GLN A 658 -32.60 16.88 74.44
CA GLN A 658 -33.72 17.70 73.97
C GLN A 658 -33.29 18.71 72.92
N ASP A 659 -32.08 19.29 73.03
CA ASP A 659 -31.51 20.17 72.03
C ASP A 659 -31.33 19.44 70.73
N LEU A 660 -30.85 18.18 70.75
CA LEU A 660 -30.68 17.36 69.54
C LEU A 660 -32.05 17.12 68.85
N VAL A 661 -33.05 16.69 69.62
CA VAL A 661 -34.42 16.46 69.09
C VAL A 661 -35.02 17.74 68.52
N LYS A 662 -34.80 18.87 69.16
CA LYS A 662 -35.28 20.19 68.71
C LYS A 662 -34.58 20.61 67.38
N ARG A 663 -33.28 20.40 67.24
CA ARG A 663 -32.55 20.78 66.05
C ARG A 663 -32.86 19.89 64.88
N MET A 664 -33.08 18.58 65.11
CA MET A 664 -33.18 17.57 64.07
C MET A 664 -34.29 16.54 64.32
N PRO A 665 -35.54 16.98 64.41
CA PRO A 665 -36.65 16.13 64.91
C PRO A 665 -36.94 14.91 64.03
N SER A 666 -36.65 14.98 62.77
CA SER A 666 -36.88 13.89 61.76
C SER A 666 -35.63 13.05 61.48
N SER A 667 -34.53 13.25 62.18
CA SER A 667 -33.27 12.49 61.91
C SER A 667 -33.29 11.15 62.67
N PRO A 668 -32.57 10.14 62.16
CA PRO A 668 -32.32 8.90 62.90
C PRO A 668 -31.78 9.16 64.36
N TYR A 669 -30.92 10.17 64.49
CA TYR A 669 -30.31 10.53 65.75
C TYR A 669 -31.33 11.07 66.77
N ALA A 670 -32.44 11.65 66.32
CA ALA A 670 -33.52 12.06 67.19
C ALA A 670 -34.21 10.87 67.91
N GLN A 671 -34.29 9.74 67.23
CA GLN A 671 -34.85 8.50 67.82
C GLN A 671 -33.94 8.00 68.94
N ASP A 672 -32.62 7.96 68.73
CA ASP A 672 -31.63 7.59 69.75
C ASP A 672 -31.66 8.55 70.93
N ALA A 673 -31.84 9.86 70.67
CA ALA A 673 -31.96 10.87 71.68
C ALA A 673 -33.30 10.68 72.49
N LEU A 674 -34.43 10.33 71.84
CA LEU A 674 -35.66 10.06 72.48
C LEU A 674 -35.58 8.86 73.43
N LEU A 675 -34.90 7.77 73.03
CA LEU A 675 -34.62 6.65 73.91
C LEU A 675 -33.77 7.06 75.13
N SER A 676 -32.78 7.93 74.86
CA SER A 676 -31.93 8.48 75.93
C SER A 676 -32.73 9.39 76.89
N ILE A 677 -33.62 10.25 76.39
CA ILE A 677 -34.52 11.11 77.18
C ILE A 677 -35.42 10.24 78.05
N GLN A 678 -36.00 9.18 77.50
CA GLN A 678 -36.82 8.22 78.27
C GLN A 678 -35.98 7.65 79.41
N SER A 679 -34.80 7.18 79.15
CA SER A 679 -33.93 6.59 80.15
C SER A 679 -33.51 7.61 81.24
N VAL A 680 -33.32 8.88 80.90
CA VAL A 680 -32.97 9.95 81.83
C VAL A 680 -34.21 10.25 82.72
N TYR A 681 -35.43 10.42 82.18
CA TYR A 681 -36.64 10.61 83.01
C TYR A 681 -36.89 9.42 83.89
N THR A 682 -36.67 8.21 83.49
CA THR A 682 -36.76 7.03 84.36
C THR A 682 -35.75 7.12 85.48
N ALA A 683 -34.49 7.47 85.22
CA ALA A 683 -33.47 7.67 86.26
C ALA A 683 -33.82 8.81 87.23
N MET A 684 -34.51 9.81 86.74
CA MET A 684 -35.06 10.90 87.60
C MET A 684 -36.29 10.48 88.41
N LYS A 685 -36.81 9.26 88.26
CA LYS A 685 -38.04 8.77 88.82
C LYS A 685 -39.27 9.61 88.43
N GLN A 686 -39.31 10.14 87.19
CA GLN A 686 -40.35 11.02 86.63
C GLN A 686 -40.75 10.55 85.22
N PRO A 687 -41.13 9.32 85.04
CA PRO A 687 -41.38 8.75 83.67
C PRO A 687 -42.58 9.42 82.98
N GLU A 688 -43.57 9.93 83.76
CA GLU A 688 -44.72 10.70 83.26
C GLU A 688 -44.26 11.92 82.42
N LYS A 689 -43.21 12.56 82.80
CA LYS A 689 -42.69 13.72 82.10
C LYS A 689 -42.11 13.39 80.67
N TYR A 690 -41.78 12.12 80.45
CA TYR A 690 -41.40 11.71 79.10
C TYR A 690 -42.59 11.74 78.14
N LEU A 691 -43.74 11.29 78.60
CA LEU A 691 -44.95 11.35 77.80
C LEU A 691 -45.44 12.79 77.59
N GLU A 692 -45.41 13.60 78.65
CA GLU A 692 -45.65 15.05 78.51
C GLU A 692 -44.73 15.73 77.49
N TYR A 693 -43.45 15.37 77.49
CA TYR A 693 -42.48 15.86 76.53
C TYR A 693 -42.81 15.44 75.10
N LEU A 694 -43.20 14.16 74.89
CA LEU A 694 -43.59 13.69 73.58
C LEU A 694 -44.82 14.39 73.02
N GLU A 695 -45.80 14.63 73.89
CA GLU A 695 -47.07 15.32 73.55
C GLU A 695 -46.83 16.81 73.26
N ALA A 696 -46.05 17.47 74.09
CA ALA A 696 -45.74 18.88 73.95
C ALA A 696 -44.92 19.19 72.66
N ASN A 697 -44.19 18.24 72.15
CA ASN A 697 -43.37 18.37 70.95
C ASN A 697 -43.95 17.67 69.70
N HIS A 698 -45.21 17.22 69.80
CA HIS A 698 -45.92 16.48 68.71
C HIS A 698 -45.17 15.24 68.21
N LEU A 699 -44.41 14.58 69.09
CA LEU A 699 -43.63 13.39 68.81
C LEU A 699 -44.34 12.08 69.15
N SER A 700 -45.53 12.16 69.58
CA SER A 700 -46.40 11.01 69.96
C SER A 700 -47.24 10.45 68.83
N VAL A 701 -47.07 10.98 67.62
CA VAL A 701 -47.79 10.54 66.41
C VAL A 701 -47.46 9.08 66.12
N GLY A 702 -48.46 8.16 66.12
CA GLY A 702 -48.31 6.73 65.83
C GLY A 702 -48.18 5.81 67.07
N LYS A 703 -48.08 6.33 68.28
CA LYS A 703 -48.11 5.46 69.47
C LYS A 703 -49.54 5.15 69.91
N THR A 704 -49.86 3.86 69.96
CA THR A 704 -51.19 3.37 70.42
C THR A 704 -51.34 3.56 71.92
N PRO A 705 -52.60 3.56 72.44
CA PRO A 705 -52.82 3.56 73.88
C PRO A 705 -52.21 2.37 74.62
N GLU A 706 -51.97 1.27 73.90
CA GLU A 706 -51.26 0.09 74.40
C GLU A 706 -49.78 0.32 74.52
N ASP A 707 -49.16 0.98 73.54
CA ASP A 707 -47.75 1.36 73.60
C ASP A 707 -47.50 2.33 74.79
N LYS A 708 -48.42 3.24 75.03
CA LYS A 708 -48.33 4.16 76.15
C LYS A 708 -48.46 3.40 77.49
N ARG A 709 -49.40 2.42 77.62
CA ARG A 709 -49.54 1.58 78.79
C ARG A 709 -48.30 0.68 79.01
N ALA A 710 -47.77 0.06 77.98
CA ALA A 710 -46.57 -0.74 78.06
C ALA A 710 -45.40 0.10 78.58
N LEU A 711 -45.28 1.35 78.09
CA LEU A 711 -44.27 2.28 78.54
C LEU A 711 -44.37 2.65 79.98
N TYR A 712 -45.60 2.96 80.46
CA TYR A 712 -45.88 3.20 81.92
C TYR A 712 -45.54 1.97 82.75
N PHE A 713 -45.93 0.78 82.29
CA PHE A 713 -45.69 -0.44 83.03
C PHE A 713 -44.22 -0.76 83.15
N SER A 714 -43.49 -0.72 82.03
CA SER A 714 -41.98 -0.96 81.98
C SER A 714 -41.25 0.06 82.86
N THR A 715 -41.70 1.29 82.86
CA THR A 715 -41.08 2.36 83.71
C THR A 715 -41.37 2.20 85.16
N ALA A 716 -42.62 1.81 85.51
CA ALA A 716 -42.96 1.51 86.91
C ALA A 716 -42.17 0.29 87.41
N GLU A 717 -41.99 -0.75 86.63
CA GLU A 717 -41.20 -1.91 86.96
C GLU A 717 -39.72 -1.55 87.22
N GLN A 718 -39.10 -0.70 86.36
CA GLN A 718 -37.72 -0.19 86.55
C GLN A 718 -37.55 0.74 87.74
N VAL A 719 -38.58 1.40 88.23
CA VAL A 719 -38.58 2.23 89.44
C VAL A 719 -38.73 1.38 90.68
N PHE A 720 -39.32 0.20 90.54
CA PHE A 720 -39.60 -0.70 91.66
C PHE A 720 -38.47 -1.71 91.94
N LEU A 721 -37.67 -2.07 90.89
CA LEU A 721 -36.45 -2.84 91.01
C LEU A 721 -35.28 -1.96 91.44
#